data_4a34ec95e8b5ab1cf47e5beada91499c
#
_entry.id   4a34ec95e8b5ab1cf47e5beada91499c
#
_cell.length_a   1.000
_cell.length_b   1.000
_cell.length_c   1.000
_cell.angle_alpha   90.00
_cell.angle_beta   90.00
_cell.angle_gamma   90.00
#
_symmetry.space_group_name_H-M   'P 1'
#
loop_
_entity.id
_entity.type
_entity.pdbx_description
1 polymer ?
#
loop_
_entity_poly.entity_id
_entity_poly.type
_entity_poly.pdbx_seq_one_letter_code
_entity_poly.pdbx_strand_id
1 'polypeptide(L)'
;DYEIHREDVKALRCKDEVDLLLKFLDLWRRVDPDILTGWNTTFFDTPYLVNRITQLLGEKMAKELSPWKLIFKEEKEVQGRTQVSAKIVGVSSLDYLDLYKKFTYTQQESYRLDHIGYVELGEKKIDYSEYGTLQTLYVENHQKFIEYNIKDVELVVNIDAKMKLIDMALALAYDAKVNYEDVYTQVRMWDVLIHNYLWKEGIAVSPKRFKGKDSQYVGAYVKEPQVGKHDWVMSFDLNSLYPHLIMQYNISPETFIDDTPYSLSIDDLINAKPVEIPQDKVLAANGQCFRRDIHGFLPQMMQRMYDDRVIAKKAMLEAEGKLQEETDPQRKKQLENEISKYKNLQLAKKVQLNSAYGALGNEYFRFFDIRQATAITMGGQLSIRWIERKVNEYLNRILNTQEIDYVIASDTDSLYITFDRLVQSVFKKGVSPGSNDSQRVINFLDRVAKEKLEPFIDKSYQELADYMNAYDQKMQMKREVIADRGIWTAKKRYILNVHDSEGVRYKEPKLKMMGIEAVKSSTPEICRTAIKDALKIVMMGKEHELQEFVLDFRKTFTSASFEQVAFPRGVSSIHKYRDSASLYRKSTPIHVRGSLVYNNEITRRKLTQKYEEINEGEKIKFCYLKMPNPVKENVLSVPNYLPPELGISDYIDYDKQFDKAFLEPMKVILDTIEWEAERTASLESFFG
;
A
#
# COMPACT_ATOMS: atom_id res chain seq x y z
N ASP A 1 -37.67 23.48 -8.74
CA ASP A 1 -36.65 24.13 -9.60
C ASP A 1 -35.38 24.33 -8.77
N TYR A 2 -34.20 24.09 -9.39
CA TYR A 2 -32.89 24.30 -8.76
C TYR A 2 -32.48 25.77 -8.90
N GLU A 3 -32.16 26.41 -7.80
CA GLU A 3 -31.61 27.77 -7.79
C GLU A 3 -30.11 27.72 -7.98
N ILE A 4 -29.62 28.35 -9.06
CA ILE A 4 -28.17 28.37 -9.37
C ILE A 4 -27.52 29.46 -8.53
N HIS A 5 -26.69 29.04 -7.56
CA HIS A 5 -25.93 29.98 -6.71
C HIS A 5 -24.43 30.07 -7.15
N ARG A 6 -24.06 29.42 -8.26
CA ARG A 6 -22.66 29.28 -8.69
C ARG A 6 -22.51 29.56 -10.18
N GLU A 7 -21.52 30.34 -10.56
CA GLU A 7 -21.25 30.71 -11.96
C GLU A 7 -20.76 29.53 -12.83
N ASP A 8 -20.11 28.52 -12.19
CA ASP A 8 -19.56 27.34 -12.84
C ASP A 8 -20.58 26.21 -13.04
N VAL A 9 -21.81 26.36 -12.56
CA VAL A 9 -22.88 25.37 -12.67
C VAL A 9 -23.96 25.86 -13.66
N LYS A 10 -24.33 24.97 -14.61
CA LYS A 10 -25.45 25.18 -15.53
C LYS A 10 -26.51 24.10 -15.29
N ALA A 11 -27.71 24.49 -14.92
CA ALA A 11 -28.85 23.60 -14.75
C ALA A 11 -29.71 23.59 -16.03
N LEU A 12 -30.04 22.38 -16.52
CA LEU A 12 -30.95 22.17 -17.63
C LEU A 12 -32.24 21.53 -17.14
N ARG A 13 -33.34 22.25 -17.23
CA ARG A 13 -34.64 21.69 -16.89
C ARG A 13 -35.10 20.69 -17.95
N CYS A 14 -35.50 19.51 -17.50
CA CYS A 14 -36.03 18.43 -18.35
C CYS A 14 -37.52 18.21 -18.03
N LYS A 15 -38.31 17.82 -19.03
CA LYS A 15 -39.76 17.59 -18.87
C LYS A 15 -40.02 16.28 -18.13
N ASP A 16 -39.25 15.27 -18.46
CA ASP A 16 -39.30 13.93 -17.91
C ASP A 16 -37.94 13.22 -18.07
N GLU A 17 -37.85 11.99 -17.70
CA GLU A 17 -36.61 11.20 -17.78
C GLU A 17 -36.19 10.93 -19.25
N VAL A 18 -37.12 10.80 -20.17
CA VAL A 18 -36.83 10.63 -21.60
C VAL A 18 -36.14 11.88 -22.15
N ASP A 19 -36.68 13.06 -21.86
CA ASP A 19 -36.10 14.35 -22.24
C ASP A 19 -34.70 14.53 -21.62
N LEU A 20 -34.54 14.14 -20.36
CA LEU A 20 -33.24 14.15 -19.66
C LEU A 20 -32.21 13.28 -20.38
N LEU A 21 -32.54 12.03 -20.69
CA LEU A 21 -31.62 11.10 -21.37
C LEU A 21 -31.29 11.53 -22.79
N LEU A 22 -32.24 12.11 -23.52
CA LEU A 22 -32.01 12.65 -24.86
C LEU A 22 -31.05 13.85 -24.83
N LYS A 23 -31.25 14.79 -23.88
CA LYS A 23 -30.33 15.93 -23.67
C LYS A 23 -28.95 15.47 -23.21
N PHE A 24 -28.89 14.47 -22.35
CA PHE A 24 -27.63 13.87 -21.93
C PHE A 24 -26.88 13.27 -23.12
N LEU A 25 -27.53 12.48 -23.96
CA LEU A 25 -26.90 11.90 -25.16
C LEU A 25 -26.45 13.00 -26.16
N ASP A 26 -27.21 14.09 -26.30
CA ASP A 26 -26.79 15.20 -27.12
C ASP A 26 -25.56 15.92 -26.55
N LEU A 27 -25.52 16.14 -25.23
CA LEU A 27 -24.34 16.68 -24.54
C LEU A 27 -23.15 15.74 -24.66
N TRP A 28 -23.34 14.43 -24.45
CA TRP A 28 -22.29 13.42 -24.58
C TRP A 28 -21.64 13.43 -25.96
N ARG A 29 -22.44 13.46 -27.02
CA ARG A 29 -21.91 13.54 -28.41
C ARG A 29 -21.17 14.85 -28.73
N ARG A 30 -21.56 15.95 -28.09
CA ARG A 30 -20.85 17.24 -28.25
C ARG A 30 -19.55 17.30 -27.46
N VAL A 31 -19.50 16.70 -26.30
CA VAL A 31 -18.30 16.60 -25.46
C VAL A 31 -17.30 15.61 -26.05
N ASP A 32 -17.81 14.50 -26.62
CA ASP A 32 -17.03 13.40 -27.24
C ASP A 32 -15.86 12.95 -26.35
N PRO A 33 -16.13 12.41 -25.16
CA PRO A 33 -15.09 12.14 -24.16
C PRO A 33 -14.21 10.96 -24.59
N ASP A 34 -12.89 11.11 -24.50
CA ASP A 34 -11.91 10.02 -24.67
C ASP A 34 -11.81 9.17 -23.40
N ILE A 35 -11.99 9.78 -22.25
CA ILE A 35 -11.85 9.16 -20.94
C ILE A 35 -13.07 9.45 -20.07
N LEU A 36 -13.61 8.41 -19.45
CA LEU A 36 -14.65 8.48 -18.43
C LEU A 36 -14.04 8.14 -17.07
N THR A 37 -14.28 8.98 -16.08
CA THR A 37 -13.86 8.76 -14.71
C THR A 37 -14.98 9.07 -13.73
N GLY A 38 -14.81 8.63 -12.50
CA GLY A 38 -15.71 8.84 -11.37
C GLY A 38 -15.40 7.82 -10.28
N TRP A 39 -16.26 7.69 -9.28
CA TRP A 39 -16.05 6.79 -8.15
C TRP A 39 -16.93 5.56 -8.24
N ASN A 40 -16.36 4.39 -8.54
CA ASN A 40 -17.06 3.12 -8.76
C ASN A 40 -17.96 3.11 -10.01
N THR A 41 -17.59 3.88 -11.02
CA THR A 41 -18.36 4.01 -12.28
C THR A 41 -18.45 2.73 -13.08
N THR A 42 -17.43 1.87 -13.00
CA THR A 42 -17.34 0.60 -13.74
C THR A 42 -18.51 -0.35 -13.41
N PHE A 43 -18.90 -0.42 -12.14
CA PHE A 43 -19.94 -1.36 -11.68
C PHE A 43 -21.26 -0.70 -11.29
N PHE A 44 -21.34 0.62 -11.24
CA PHE A 44 -22.57 1.31 -10.86
C PHE A 44 -23.06 2.28 -11.95
N ASP A 45 -22.40 3.41 -12.16
CA ASP A 45 -22.92 4.49 -13.02
C ASP A 45 -23.02 4.07 -14.48
N THR A 46 -21.94 3.52 -15.03
CA THR A 46 -21.89 3.16 -16.46
C THR A 46 -22.90 2.07 -16.84
N PRO A 47 -22.98 0.91 -16.14
CA PRO A 47 -23.97 -0.10 -16.48
C PRO A 47 -25.42 0.37 -16.19
N TYR A 48 -25.64 1.18 -15.15
CA TYR A 48 -26.96 1.76 -14.88
C TYR A 48 -27.39 2.66 -16.04
N LEU A 49 -26.55 3.59 -16.47
CA LEU A 49 -26.84 4.53 -17.57
C LEU A 49 -27.13 3.78 -18.87
N VAL A 50 -26.27 2.82 -19.25
CA VAL A 50 -26.47 2.00 -20.45
C VAL A 50 -27.79 1.23 -20.40
N ASN A 51 -28.10 0.62 -19.25
CA ASN A 51 -29.33 -0.15 -19.08
C ASN A 51 -30.56 0.78 -19.11
N ARG A 52 -30.50 1.93 -18.45
CA ARG A 52 -31.64 2.87 -18.39
C ARG A 52 -31.95 3.47 -19.75
N ILE A 53 -30.92 3.89 -20.50
CA ILE A 53 -31.08 4.34 -21.90
C ILE A 53 -31.68 3.22 -22.75
N THR A 54 -31.18 1.99 -22.60
CA THR A 54 -31.70 0.83 -23.34
C THR A 54 -33.18 0.59 -23.07
N GLN A 55 -33.61 0.69 -21.81
CA GLN A 55 -35.00 0.48 -21.41
C GLN A 55 -35.94 1.54 -21.97
N LEU A 56 -35.57 2.81 -21.91
CA LEU A 56 -36.46 3.93 -22.25
C LEU A 56 -36.37 4.37 -23.71
N LEU A 57 -35.18 4.29 -24.30
CA LEU A 57 -34.90 4.80 -25.64
C LEU A 57 -34.50 3.72 -26.66
N GLY A 58 -34.28 2.49 -26.18
CA GLY A 58 -33.84 1.37 -27.00
C GLY A 58 -32.32 1.23 -27.15
N GLU A 59 -31.87 0.03 -27.53
CA GLU A 59 -30.46 -0.34 -27.66
C GLU A 59 -29.69 0.55 -28.65
N LYS A 60 -30.34 0.96 -29.73
CA LYS A 60 -29.72 1.84 -30.75
C LYS A 60 -29.30 3.18 -30.14
N MET A 61 -30.10 3.74 -29.26
CA MET A 61 -29.78 5.00 -28.59
C MET A 61 -28.68 4.81 -27.51
N ALA A 62 -28.69 3.69 -26.80
CA ALA A 62 -27.59 3.40 -25.87
C ALA A 62 -26.23 3.33 -26.58
N LYS A 63 -26.20 2.74 -27.80
CA LYS A 63 -24.98 2.69 -28.62
C LYS A 63 -24.43 4.06 -29.05
N GLU A 64 -25.23 5.13 -28.96
CA GLU A 64 -24.76 6.51 -29.22
C GLU A 64 -23.71 6.99 -28.19
N LEU A 65 -23.57 6.33 -27.03
CA LEU A 65 -22.48 6.58 -26.08
C LEU A 65 -21.12 6.20 -26.65
N SER A 66 -21.06 5.26 -27.60
CA SER A 66 -19.82 4.83 -28.25
C SER A 66 -19.63 5.56 -29.59
N PRO A 67 -18.46 6.16 -29.87
CA PRO A 67 -18.14 6.70 -31.18
C PRO A 67 -18.21 5.64 -32.30
N TRP A 68 -17.99 4.36 -31.93
CA TRP A 68 -18.05 3.21 -32.87
C TRP A 68 -19.38 2.46 -32.83
N LYS A 69 -20.37 2.94 -32.06
CA LYS A 69 -21.69 2.30 -31.88
C LYS A 69 -21.61 0.88 -31.31
N LEU A 70 -20.61 0.62 -30.47
CA LEU A 70 -20.34 -0.68 -29.86
C LEU A 70 -20.32 -0.57 -28.35
N ILE A 71 -21.17 -1.36 -27.68
CA ILE A 71 -21.17 -1.53 -26.22
C ILE A 71 -21.18 -3.03 -25.93
N PHE A 72 -20.26 -3.48 -25.08
CA PHE A 72 -20.19 -4.84 -24.59
C PHE A 72 -20.59 -4.87 -23.12
N LYS A 73 -21.51 -5.76 -22.77
CA LYS A 73 -21.85 -6.08 -21.38
C LYS A 73 -21.07 -7.32 -20.97
N GLU A 74 -20.36 -7.23 -19.87
CA GLU A 74 -19.58 -8.33 -19.32
C GLU A 74 -20.10 -8.63 -17.92
N GLU A 75 -20.38 -9.90 -17.66
CA GLU A 75 -20.62 -10.38 -16.31
C GLU A 75 -19.29 -10.81 -15.72
N LYS A 76 -18.94 -10.24 -14.57
CA LYS A 76 -17.74 -10.58 -13.81
C LYS A 76 -18.13 -11.08 -12.43
N GLU A 77 -17.56 -12.19 -12.04
CA GLU A 77 -17.67 -12.64 -10.67
C GLU A 77 -16.64 -11.87 -9.84
N VAL A 78 -17.11 -10.90 -9.05
CA VAL A 78 -16.30 -10.10 -8.15
C VAL A 78 -16.67 -10.44 -6.72
N GLN A 79 -15.76 -11.04 -5.99
CA GLN A 79 -15.95 -11.43 -4.58
C GLN A 79 -17.20 -12.30 -4.34
N GLY A 80 -17.43 -13.30 -5.23
CA GLY A 80 -18.58 -14.21 -5.12
C GLY A 80 -19.92 -13.63 -5.53
N ARG A 81 -19.92 -12.49 -6.25
CA ARG A 81 -21.11 -11.87 -6.86
C ARG A 81 -20.91 -11.67 -8.34
N THR A 82 -21.94 -11.97 -9.09
CA THR A 82 -22.01 -11.57 -10.50
C THR A 82 -22.31 -10.08 -10.56
N GLN A 83 -21.35 -9.30 -11.03
CA GLN A 83 -21.51 -7.88 -11.31
C GLN A 83 -21.49 -7.67 -12.81
N VAL A 84 -22.39 -6.82 -13.30
CA VAL A 84 -22.45 -6.44 -14.71
C VAL A 84 -21.65 -5.17 -14.90
N SER A 85 -20.68 -5.18 -15.81
CA SER A 85 -20.01 -4.00 -16.32
C SER A 85 -20.43 -3.73 -17.75
N ALA A 86 -20.40 -2.48 -18.18
CA ALA A 86 -20.66 -2.08 -19.54
C ALA A 86 -19.44 -1.37 -20.13
N LYS A 87 -18.86 -1.94 -21.17
CA LYS A 87 -17.72 -1.34 -21.87
C LYS A 87 -18.22 -0.54 -23.08
N ILE A 88 -18.04 0.77 -23.03
CA ILE A 88 -18.30 1.69 -24.14
C ILE A 88 -17.05 1.72 -25.02
N VAL A 89 -17.10 1.10 -26.19
CA VAL A 89 -15.92 1.00 -27.06
C VAL A 89 -15.58 2.38 -27.64
N GLY A 90 -14.31 2.76 -27.55
CA GLY A 90 -13.81 4.08 -27.97
C GLY A 90 -13.77 5.11 -26.85
N VAL A 91 -14.33 4.81 -25.68
CA VAL A 91 -14.20 5.62 -24.45
C VAL A 91 -13.50 4.80 -23.39
N SER A 92 -12.35 5.26 -22.91
CA SER A 92 -11.59 4.56 -21.87
C SER A 92 -12.15 4.83 -20.49
N SER A 93 -12.47 3.78 -19.74
CA SER A 93 -12.92 3.90 -18.34
C SER A 93 -11.71 3.90 -17.38
N LEU A 94 -11.44 5.04 -16.77
CA LEU A 94 -10.48 5.17 -15.70
C LEU A 94 -11.22 5.44 -14.37
N ASP A 95 -11.82 4.39 -13.82
CA ASP A 95 -12.51 4.46 -12.53
C ASP A 95 -11.53 4.92 -11.43
N TYR A 96 -11.85 6.06 -10.81
CA TYR A 96 -10.94 6.67 -9.84
C TYR A 96 -10.78 5.83 -8.56
N LEU A 97 -11.78 5.06 -8.17
CA LEU A 97 -11.68 4.10 -7.08
C LEU A 97 -10.61 3.03 -7.36
N ASP A 98 -10.58 2.53 -8.60
CA ASP A 98 -9.59 1.53 -9.01
C ASP A 98 -8.19 2.14 -9.13
N LEU A 99 -8.06 3.37 -9.65
CA LEU A 99 -6.81 4.12 -9.65
C LEU A 99 -6.30 4.33 -8.22
N TYR A 100 -7.18 4.77 -7.32
CA TYR A 100 -6.83 4.98 -5.92
C TYR A 100 -6.33 3.71 -5.26
N LYS A 101 -7.06 2.59 -5.38
CA LYS A 101 -6.64 1.28 -4.84
C LYS A 101 -5.33 0.76 -5.44
N LYS A 102 -5.09 1.02 -6.72
CA LYS A 102 -3.92 0.51 -7.44
C LYS A 102 -2.64 1.28 -7.10
N PHE A 103 -2.74 2.60 -6.98
CA PHE A 103 -1.57 3.48 -6.91
C PHE A 103 -1.35 4.10 -5.52
N THR A 104 -2.21 3.81 -4.53
CA THR A 104 -1.95 4.15 -3.13
C THR A 104 -1.53 2.90 -2.35
N TYR A 105 -0.42 3.02 -1.60
CA TYR A 105 0.12 1.89 -0.83
C TYR A 105 -0.55 1.71 0.53
N THR A 106 -1.20 2.75 1.03
CA THR A 106 -1.86 2.72 2.35
C THR A 106 -3.27 2.18 2.23
N GLN A 107 -3.55 1.08 2.91
CA GLN A 107 -4.90 0.55 2.98
C GLN A 107 -5.79 1.45 3.84
N GLN A 108 -7.00 1.71 3.36
CA GLN A 108 -7.99 2.54 4.03
C GLN A 108 -9.00 1.70 4.84
N GLU A 109 -9.60 2.31 5.86
CA GLU A 109 -10.68 1.69 6.65
C GLU A 109 -11.93 1.46 5.80
N SER A 110 -12.20 2.40 4.90
CA SER A 110 -13.29 2.38 3.95
C SER A 110 -12.82 2.95 2.62
N TYR A 111 -13.36 2.44 1.51
CA TYR A 111 -13.14 2.99 0.17
C TYR A 111 -14.38 3.74 -0.35
N ARG A 112 -15.31 4.11 0.53
CA ARG A 112 -16.41 5.00 0.17
C ARG A 112 -15.89 6.40 -0.07
N LEU A 113 -16.47 7.11 -1.03
CA LEU A 113 -16.02 8.46 -1.42
C LEU A 113 -16.00 9.44 -0.25
N ASP A 114 -16.99 9.36 0.64
CA ASP A 114 -17.06 10.19 1.85
C ASP A 114 -15.82 10.03 2.74
N HIS A 115 -15.40 8.77 2.97
CA HIS A 115 -14.22 8.48 3.79
C HIS A 115 -12.93 8.92 3.11
N ILE A 116 -12.78 8.64 1.81
CA ILE A 116 -11.57 9.03 1.07
C ILE A 116 -11.50 10.55 0.91
N GLY A 117 -12.62 11.22 0.66
CA GLY A 117 -12.69 12.68 0.68
C GLY A 117 -12.19 13.27 1.99
N TYR A 118 -12.64 12.73 3.12
CA TYR A 118 -12.15 13.13 4.43
C TYR A 118 -10.65 12.88 4.64
N VAL A 119 -10.16 11.67 4.30
CA VAL A 119 -8.75 11.32 4.46
C VAL A 119 -7.84 12.20 3.60
N GLU A 120 -8.22 12.43 2.34
CA GLU A 120 -7.38 13.13 1.38
C GLU A 120 -7.55 14.66 1.44
N LEU A 121 -8.77 15.16 1.63
CA LEU A 121 -9.08 16.58 1.53
C LEU A 121 -9.50 17.20 2.87
N GLY A 122 -9.83 16.40 3.88
CA GLY A 122 -10.52 16.88 5.09
C GLY A 122 -12.01 17.18 4.87
N GLU A 123 -12.57 16.84 3.70
CA GLU A 123 -13.93 17.15 3.29
C GLU A 123 -14.81 15.90 3.25
N LYS A 124 -16.09 16.05 3.57
CA LYS A 124 -17.08 14.98 3.52
C LYS A 124 -18.19 15.31 2.53
N LYS A 125 -18.99 14.30 2.18
CA LYS A 125 -20.26 14.50 1.47
C LYS A 125 -21.21 15.36 2.29
N ILE A 126 -22.20 15.94 1.62
CA ILE A 126 -23.28 16.67 2.31
C ILE A 126 -24.09 15.66 3.14
N ASP A 127 -24.30 15.95 4.41
CA ASP A 127 -25.14 15.12 5.27
C ASP A 127 -26.63 15.30 4.92
N TYR A 128 -27.31 14.19 4.72
CA TYR A 128 -28.75 14.12 4.46
C TYR A 128 -29.48 13.17 5.42
N SER A 129 -28.85 12.79 6.51
CA SER A 129 -29.37 11.83 7.49
C SER A 129 -30.76 12.23 8.03
N GLU A 130 -31.06 13.53 8.10
CA GLU A 130 -32.35 14.07 8.48
C GLU A 130 -33.52 13.64 7.58
N TYR A 131 -33.23 13.33 6.29
CA TYR A 131 -34.19 12.84 5.30
C TYR A 131 -34.28 11.30 5.23
N GLY A 132 -33.36 10.60 5.86
CA GLY A 132 -33.28 9.15 5.92
C GLY A 132 -32.81 8.48 4.63
N THR A 133 -33.37 8.83 3.45
CA THR A 133 -32.98 8.26 2.16
C THR A 133 -32.77 9.35 1.10
N LEU A 134 -31.96 9.04 0.06
CA LEU A 134 -31.80 9.95 -1.09
C LEU A 134 -33.12 10.16 -1.85
N GLN A 135 -34.02 9.16 -1.85
CA GLN A 135 -35.33 9.28 -2.48
C GLN A 135 -36.21 10.28 -1.72
N THR A 136 -36.20 10.25 -0.40
CA THR A 136 -36.89 11.25 0.44
C THR A 136 -36.29 12.63 0.23
N LEU A 137 -34.98 12.74 0.24
CA LEU A 137 -34.27 14.01 -0.04
C LEU A 137 -34.66 14.57 -1.42
N TYR A 138 -34.73 13.75 -2.46
CA TYR A 138 -35.16 14.17 -3.80
C TYR A 138 -36.55 14.79 -3.82
N VAL A 139 -37.48 14.21 -3.05
CA VAL A 139 -38.88 14.66 -3.00
C VAL A 139 -39.05 15.89 -2.10
N GLU A 140 -38.43 15.89 -0.92
CA GLU A 140 -38.63 16.90 0.10
C GLU A 140 -37.73 18.12 -0.03
N ASN A 141 -36.48 17.91 -0.51
CA ASN A 141 -35.50 19.00 -0.71
C ASN A 141 -34.64 18.78 -1.96
N HIS A 142 -35.25 19.07 -3.10
CA HIS A 142 -34.61 18.89 -4.41
C HIS A 142 -33.36 19.74 -4.60
N GLN A 143 -33.29 20.93 -4.00
CA GLN A 143 -32.11 21.81 -4.01
C GLN A 143 -30.92 21.09 -3.38
N LYS A 144 -31.08 20.61 -2.14
CA LYS A 144 -30.02 19.89 -1.41
C LYS A 144 -29.63 18.59 -2.11
N PHE A 145 -30.58 17.92 -2.78
CA PHE A 145 -30.29 16.71 -3.57
C PHE A 145 -29.33 17.00 -4.74
N ILE A 146 -29.55 18.09 -5.46
CA ILE A 146 -28.66 18.51 -6.57
C ILE A 146 -27.30 18.94 -6.03
N GLU A 147 -27.26 19.72 -4.96
CA GLU A 147 -26.01 20.14 -4.28
C GLU A 147 -25.21 18.93 -3.78
N TYR A 148 -25.88 17.93 -3.24
CA TYR A 148 -25.26 16.66 -2.86
C TYR A 148 -24.59 15.97 -4.06
N ASN A 149 -25.26 15.89 -5.20
CA ASN A 149 -24.71 15.29 -6.42
C ASN A 149 -23.52 16.10 -6.95
N ILE A 150 -23.60 17.44 -6.96
CA ILE A 150 -22.47 18.31 -7.35
C ILE A 150 -21.27 18.07 -6.43
N LYS A 151 -21.50 18.00 -5.11
CA LYS A 151 -20.43 17.75 -4.14
C LYS A 151 -19.75 16.40 -4.35
N ASP A 152 -20.50 15.36 -4.72
CA ASP A 152 -19.94 14.04 -5.03
C ASP A 152 -18.97 14.10 -6.21
N VAL A 153 -19.31 14.83 -7.27
CA VAL A 153 -18.43 15.06 -8.43
C VAL A 153 -17.20 15.87 -8.03
N GLU A 154 -17.39 16.97 -7.28
CA GLU A 154 -16.31 17.84 -6.82
C GLU A 154 -15.27 17.10 -5.96
N LEU A 155 -15.72 16.21 -5.08
CA LEU A 155 -14.80 15.42 -4.26
C LEU A 155 -13.83 14.60 -5.15
N VAL A 156 -14.32 13.96 -6.22
CA VAL A 156 -13.46 13.21 -7.14
C VAL A 156 -12.50 14.14 -7.89
N VAL A 157 -12.99 15.28 -8.38
CA VAL A 157 -12.16 16.29 -9.07
C VAL A 157 -11.07 16.82 -8.13
N ASN A 158 -11.40 17.14 -6.90
CA ASN A 158 -10.45 17.68 -5.92
C ASN A 158 -9.43 16.63 -5.46
N ILE A 159 -9.86 15.37 -5.31
CA ILE A 159 -8.94 14.26 -5.02
C ILE A 159 -7.93 14.11 -6.17
N ASP A 160 -8.38 14.14 -7.44
CA ASP A 160 -7.46 14.07 -8.57
C ASP A 160 -6.58 15.32 -8.69
N ALA A 161 -7.11 16.51 -8.41
CA ALA A 161 -6.31 17.73 -8.39
C ALA A 161 -5.13 17.64 -7.41
N LYS A 162 -5.33 16.96 -6.26
CA LYS A 162 -4.27 16.69 -5.27
C LYS A 162 -3.36 15.53 -5.67
N MET A 163 -3.92 14.40 -6.08
CA MET A 163 -3.17 13.15 -6.22
C MET A 163 -2.62 12.92 -7.64
N LYS A 164 -3.25 13.50 -8.66
CA LYS A 164 -2.84 13.40 -10.07
C LYS A 164 -2.74 11.95 -10.59
N LEU A 165 -3.67 11.08 -10.17
CA LEU A 165 -3.63 9.67 -10.56
C LEU A 165 -4.02 9.44 -12.01
N ILE A 166 -4.90 10.28 -12.57
CA ILE A 166 -5.22 10.25 -14.01
C ILE A 166 -3.97 10.61 -14.82
N ASP A 167 -3.29 11.71 -14.49
CA ASP A 167 -2.04 12.10 -15.15
C ASP A 167 -0.99 11.00 -15.09
N MET A 168 -0.87 10.32 -13.94
CA MET A 168 0.04 9.19 -13.77
C MET A 168 -0.36 8.00 -14.64
N ALA A 169 -1.65 7.65 -14.72
CA ALA A 169 -2.14 6.58 -15.59
C ALA A 169 -1.88 6.87 -17.06
N LEU A 170 -2.09 8.12 -17.50
CA LEU A 170 -1.76 8.57 -18.85
C LEU A 170 -0.26 8.47 -19.14
N ALA A 171 0.59 8.94 -18.22
CA ALA A 171 2.05 8.83 -18.36
C ALA A 171 2.50 7.37 -18.50
N LEU A 172 1.93 6.47 -17.67
CA LEU A 172 2.18 5.02 -17.76
C LEU A 172 1.76 4.44 -19.10
N ALA A 173 0.55 4.77 -19.58
CA ALA A 173 0.02 4.26 -20.82
C ALA A 173 0.84 4.74 -22.05
N TYR A 174 1.21 6.01 -22.08
CA TYR A 174 2.06 6.58 -23.13
C TYR A 174 3.46 5.96 -23.15
N ASP A 175 4.07 5.79 -21.98
CA ASP A 175 5.40 5.20 -21.85
C ASP A 175 5.42 3.74 -22.29
N ALA A 176 4.44 2.95 -21.80
CA ALA A 176 4.29 1.54 -22.14
C ALA A 176 3.68 1.30 -23.53
N LYS A 177 3.10 2.33 -24.17
CA LYS A 177 2.34 2.26 -25.43
C LYS A 177 1.19 1.27 -25.37
N VAL A 178 0.43 1.33 -24.30
CA VAL A 178 -0.77 0.53 -24.04
C VAL A 178 -2.01 1.42 -24.07
N ASN A 179 -3.21 0.83 -24.12
CA ASN A 179 -4.44 1.57 -23.88
C ASN A 179 -4.50 2.06 -22.43
N TYR A 180 -5.23 3.15 -22.16
CA TYR A 180 -5.33 3.72 -20.83
C TYR A 180 -5.82 2.71 -19.77
N GLU A 181 -6.78 1.84 -20.11
CA GLU A 181 -7.29 0.79 -19.22
C GLU A 181 -6.27 -0.33 -18.93
N ASP A 182 -5.27 -0.53 -19.81
CA ASP A 182 -4.28 -1.60 -19.64
C ASP A 182 -3.30 -1.33 -18.46
N VAL A 183 -3.25 -0.09 -17.97
CA VAL A 183 -2.39 0.26 -16.81
C VAL A 183 -2.77 -0.46 -15.52
N TYR A 184 -4.00 -0.95 -15.40
CA TYR A 184 -4.42 -1.78 -14.28
C TYR A 184 -3.79 -3.18 -14.28
N THR A 185 -3.30 -3.66 -15.45
CA THR A 185 -2.82 -5.03 -15.63
C THR A 185 -1.33 -5.07 -15.93
N GLN A 186 -0.51 -5.40 -14.94
CA GLN A 186 0.95 -5.45 -15.08
C GLN A 186 1.41 -6.41 -16.19
N VAL A 187 0.81 -7.59 -16.27
CA VAL A 187 1.13 -8.61 -17.28
C VAL A 187 0.91 -8.05 -18.69
N ARG A 188 -0.22 -7.36 -18.94
CA ARG A 188 -0.53 -6.75 -20.22
C ARG A 188 0.46 -5.65 -20.59
N MET A 189 0.76 -4.78 -19.63
CA MET A 189 1.71 -3.68 -19.82
C MET A 189 3.10 -4.21 -20.21
N TRP A 190 3.61 -5.22 -19.50
CA TRP A 190 4.91 -5.82 -19.81
C TRP A 190 4.91 -6.60 -21.12
N ASP A 191 3.83 -7.30 -21.46
CA ASP A 191 3.71 -8.01 -22.76
C ASP A 191 3.82 -7.02 -23.92
N VAL A 192 3.19 -5.85 -23.83
CA VAL A 192 3.24 -4.81 -24.87
C VAL A 192 4.60 -4.10 -24.88
N LEU A 193 5.18 -3.78 -23.73
CA LEU A 193 6.52 -3.19 -23.64
C LEU A 193 7.57 -4.05 -24.34
N ILE A 194 7.59 -5.35 -24.03
CA ILE A 194 8.52 -6.30 -24.64
C ILE A 194 8.22 -6.47 -26.13
N HIS A 195 6.94 -6.56 -26.51
CA HIS A 195 6.56 -6.66 -27.92
C HIS A 195 7.08 -5.47 -28.74
N ASN A 196 6.87 -4.24 -28.24
CA ASN A 196 7.34 -3.03 -28.91
C ASN A 196 8.87 -2.95 -28.99
N TYR A 197 9.56 -3.44 -27.94
CA TYR A 197 11.01 -3.49 -27.96
C TYR A 197 11.53 -4.48 -29.01
N LEU A 198 11.07 -5.72 -28.96
CA LEU A 198 11.50 -6.77 -29.90
C LEU A 198 11.13 -6.46 -31.35
N TRP A 199 9.95 -5.87 -31.56
CA TRP A 199 9.53 -5.45 -32.92
C TRP A 199 10.48 -4.41 -33.52
N LYS A 200 10.96 -3.44 -32.73
CA LYS A 200 11.97 -2.47 -33.20
C LYS A 200 13.30 -3.12 -33.58
N GLU A 201 13.66 -4.18 -32.88
CA GLU A 201 14.86 -4.96 -33.15
C GLU A 201 14.64 -5.98 -34.30
N GLY A 202 13.49 -5.99 -34.94
CA GLY A 202 13.16 -6.93 -36.02
C GLY A 202 12.93 -8.37 -35.55
N ILE A 203 12.65 -8.58 -34.28
CA ILE A 203 12.45 -9.89 -33.66
C ILE A 203 10.96 -10.18 -33.51
N ALA A 204 10.51 -11.30 -34.12
CA ALA A 204 9.13 -11.77 -33.98
C ALA A 204 8.86 -12.34 -32.59
N VAL A 205 7.74 -11.92 -31.97
CA VAL A 205 7.33 -12.41 -30.65
C VAL A 205 6.56 -13.72 -30.79
N SER A 206 6.95 -14.76 -30.05
CA SER A 206 6.28 -16.04 -30.04
C SER A 206 4.82 -15.95 -29.59
N PRO A 207 3.91 -16.80 -30.11
CA PRO A 207 2.54 -16.87 -29.61
C PRO A 207 2.50 -17.14 -28.12
N LYS A 208 1.50 -16.55 -27.44
CA LYS A 208 1.27 -16.82 -26.02
C LYS A 208 0.88 -18.28 -25.83
N ARG A 209 1.62 -18.98 -24.97
CA ARG A 209 1.29 -20.35 -24.52
C ARG A 209 0.95 -20.30 -23.05
N PHE A 210 -0.17 -20.89 -22.68
CA PHE A 210 -0.50 -21.06 -21.27
C PHE A 210 0.39 -22.17 -20.68
N LYS A 211 1.17 -21.82 -19.68
CA LYS A 211 1.93 -22.75 -18.87
C LYS A 211 1.34 -22.72 -17.47
N GLY A 212 0.69 -23.79 -17.05
CA GLY A 212 0.16 -23.89 -15.70
C GLY A 212 1.23 -23.63 -14.63
N LYS A 213 0.82 -23.08 -13.48
CA LYS A 213 1.70 -22.91 -12.33
C LYS A 213 1.59 -24.14 -11.42
N ASP A 214 2.45 -25.11 -11.65
CA ASP A 214 2.41 -26.42 -10.94
C ASP A 214 3.06 -26.38 -9.55
N SER A 215 3.78 -25.30 -9.19
CA SER A 215 4.46 -25.18 -7.90
C SER A 215 4.53 -23.72 -7.42
N GLN A 216 4.62 -23.58 -6.10
CA GLN A 216 4.98 -22.28 -5.49
C GLN A 216 6.51 -22.22 -5.37
N TYR A 217 7.07 -21.05 -5.62
CA TYR A 217 8.50 -20.78 -5.43
C TYR A 217 8.75 -19.94 -4.18
N VAL A 218 9.98 -20.05 -3.67
CA VAL A 218 10.38 -19.39 -2.43
C VAL A 218 10.41 -17.87 -2.64
N GLY A 219 9.82 -17.11 -1.71
CA GLY A 219 9.80 -15.65 -1.73
C GLY A 219 11.06 -15.01 -1.16
N ALA A 220 10.94 -13.76 -0.70
CA ALA A 220 12.03 -13.01 -0.09
C ALA A 220 12.42 -13.57 1.29
N TYR A 221 13.68 -13.31 1.69
CA TYR A 221 14.18 -13.62 3.02
C TYR A 221 13.81 -12.53 4.01
N VAL A 222 13.38 -12.95 5.20
CA VAL A 222 13.15 -12.07 6.37
C VAL A 222 13.79 -12.73 7.57
N LYS A 223 14.81 -12.08 8.14
CA LYS A 223 15.48 -12.53 9.36
C LYS A 223 14.56 -12.52 10.55
N GLU A 224 14.67 -13.50 11.44
CA GLU A 224 14.06 -13.42 12.78
C GLU A 224 14.72 -12.27 13.54
N PRO A 225 13.96 -11.22 13.97
CA PRO A 225 14.57 -10.09 14.62
C PRO A 225 15.06 -10.43 16.03
N GLN A 226 16.07 -9.71 16.48
CA GLN A 226 16.40 -9.65 17.89
C GLN A 226 15.34 -8.81 18.60
N VAL A 227 14.36 -9.48 19.19
CA VAL A 227 13.24 -8.84 19.89
C VAL A 227 13.77 -8.03 21.08
N GLY A 228 13.27 -6.82 21.23
CA GLY A 228 13.67 -5.91 22.31
C GLY A 228 13.94 -4.49 21.83
N LYS A 229 14.49 -3.70 22.74
CA LYS A 229 14.92 -2.33 22.52
C LYS A 229 16.39 -2.30 22.12
N HIS A 230 16.71 -1.52 21.09
CA HIS A 230 18.06 -1.32 20.57
C HIS A 230 18.33 0.18 20.42
N ASP A 231 19.52 0.60 20.85
CA ASP A 231 19.96 1.97 20.74
C ASP A 231 20.88 2.15 19.51
N TRP A 232 20.92 3.35 18.95
CA TRP A 232 21.76 3.77 17.82
C TRP A 232 21.67 2.85 16.60
N VAL A 233 20.48 2.80 16.02
CA VAL A 233 20.18 1.93 14.89
C VAL A 233 20.33 2.69 13.56
N MET A 234 21.02 2.09 12.60
CA MET A 234 20.97 2.52 11.20
C MET A 234 20.31 1.45 10.32
N SER A 235 19.53 1.89 9.35
CA SER A 235 19.08 1.01 8.26
C SER A 235 19.83 1.32 6.96
N PHE A 236 20.09 0.25 6.21
CA PHE A 236 20.65 0.27 4.86
C PHE A 236 19.69 -0.45 3.92
N ASP A 237 19.45 0.11 2.75
CA ASP A 237 18.48 -0.41 1.78
C ASP A 237 19.12 -0.62 0.40
N LEU A 238 18.76 -1.75 -0.24
CA LEU A 238 19.17 -2.07 -1.60
C LEU A 238 18.31 -1.33 -2.62
N ASN A 239 18.97 -0.54 -3.46
CA ASN A 239 18.26 0.23 -4.47
C ASN A 239 17.62 -0.67 -5.53
N SER A 240 16.27 -0.69 -5.59
CA SER A 240 15.50 -1.41 -6.62
C SER A 240 15.98 -2.87 -6.81
N LEU A 241 16.02 -3.67 -5.75
CA LEU A 241 16.67 -4.98 -5.68
C LEU A 241 16.35 -5.90 -6.89
N TYR A 242 15.09 -6.19 -7.18
CA TYR A 242 14.75 -7.18 -8.23
C TYR A 242 15.10 -6.72 -9.65
N PRO A 243 14.85 -5.46 -10.06
CA PRO A 243 15.37 -4.95 -11.34
C PRO A 243 16.90 -5.07 -11.47
N HIS A 244 17.64 -4.76 -10.40
CA HIS A 244 19.08 -4.83 -10.42
C HIS A 244 19.59 -6.27 -10.46
N LEU A 245 18.90 -7.23 -9.84
CA LEU A 245 19.21 -8.66 -9.98
C LEU A 245 18.99 -9.18 -11.41
N ILE A 246 17.93 -8.72 -12.09
CA ILE A 246 17.68 -9.03 -13.49
C ILE A 246 18.88 -8.56 -14.34
N MET A 247 19.38 -7.34 -14.10
CA MET A 247 20.54 -6.80 -14.81
C MET A 247 21.84 -7.52 -14.43
N GLN A 248 22.08 -7.75 -13.14
CA GLN A 248 23.31 -8.35 -12.64
C GLN A 248 23.56 -9.77 -13.13
N TYR A 249 22.51 -10.58 -13.14
CA TYR A 249 22.59 -11.99 -13.56
C TYR A 249 22.14 -12.21 -15.00
N ASN A 250 21.90 -11.14 -15.76
CA ASN A 250 21.49 -11.20 -17.15
C ASN A 250 20.24 -12.08 -17.38
N ILE A 251 19.25 -11.98 -16.47
CA ILE A 251 18.04 -12.79 -16.47
C ILE A 251 17.10 -12.35 -17.58
N SER A 252 16.97 -13.19 -18.62
CA SER A 252 16.10 -12.94 -19.77
C SER A 252 15.74 -14.27 -20.45
N PRO A 253 14.60 -14.40 -21.13
CA PRO A 253 14.21 -15.65 -21.79
C PRO A 253 15.25 -16.19 -22.77
N GLU A 254 15.91 -15.34 -23.55
CA GLU A 254 16.89 -15.72 -24.57
C GLU A 254 18.30 -15.97 -24.01
N THR A 255 18.57 -15.50 -22.81
CA THR A 255 19.85 -15.76 -22.12
C THR A 255 19.80 -16.98 -21.22
N PHE A 256 18.59 -17.46 -20.91
CA PHE A 256 18.39 -18.63 -20.06
C PHE A 256 18.98 -19.90 -20.70
N ILE A 257 19.80 -20.62 -19.94
CA ILE A 257 20.43 -21.90 -20.37
C ILE A 257 19.64 -23.03 -19.71
N ASP A 258 18.97 -23.85 -20.53
CA ASP A 258 18.12 -24.95 -20.08
C ASP A 258 18.93 -26.24 -19.82
N ASP A 259 19.96 -26.10 -18.99
CA ASP A 259 20.82 -27.21 -18.54
C ASP A 259 20.37 -27.68 -17.14
N THR A 260 20.97 -28.79 -16.67
CA THR A 260 20.84 -29.24 -15.29
C THR A 260 21.40 -28.17 -14.34
N PRO A 261 20.62 -27.68 -13.36
CA PRO A 261 21.08 -26.65 -12.44
C PRO A 261 22.19 -27.16 -11.53
N TYR A 262 23.07 -26.26 -11.11
CA TYR A 262 24.06 -26.55 -10.07
C TYR A 262 23.35 -26.88 -8.75
N SER A 263 23.76 -27.95 -8.09
CA SER A 263 23.22 -28.35 -6.79
C SER A 263 23.88 -27.56 -5.66
N LEU A 264 23.49 -26.32 -5.47
CA LEU A 264 24.00 -25.39 -4.46
C LEU A 264 22.85 -24.81 -3.64
N SER A 265 23.00 -24.81 -2.33
CA SER A 265 22.12 -24.11 -1.43
C SER A 265 22.54 -22.64 -1.27
N ILE A 266 21.64 -21.78 -0.79
CA ILE A 266 22.01 -20.40 -0.40
C ILE A 266 23.15 -20.40 0.63
N ASP A 267 23.15 -21.36 1.57
CA ASP A 267 24.20 -21.47 2.60
C ASP A 267 25.58 -21.88 1.99
N ASP A 268 25.60 -22.76 0.97
CA ASP A 268 26.82 -23.05 0.22
C ASP A 268 27.37 -21.77 -0.45
N LEU A 269 26.50 -20.97 -1.06
CA LEU A 269 26.89 -19.74 -1.75
C LEU A 269 27.36 -18.64 -0.76
N ILE A 270 26.67 -18.47 0.37
CA ILE A 270 27.09 -17.55 1.42
C ILE A 270 28.49 -17.93 1.96
N ASN A 271 28.77 -19.22 2.08
CA ASN A 271 30.08 -19.75 2.51
C ASN A 271 31.12 -19.73 1.40
N ALA A 272 30.82 -19.19 0.23
CA ALA A 272 31.69 -19.13 -0.92
C ALA A 272 32.27 -20.50 -1.27
N LYS A 273 31.44 -21.55 -1.22
CA LYS A 273 31.83 -22.91 -1.61
C LYS A 273 32.40 -22.91 -3.03
N PRO A 274 33.60 -23.47 -3.27
CA PRO A 274 34.17 -23.49 -4.59
C PRO A 274 33.24 -24.11 -5.64
N VAL A 275 33.04 -23.37 -6.74
CA VAL A 275 32.23 -23.78 -7.88
C VAL A 275 32.95 -23.37 -9.17
N GLU A 276 33.04 -24.28 -10.13
CA GLU A 276 33.60 -23.99 -11.44
C GLU A 276 32.46 -23.49 -12.35
N ILE A 277 32.51 -22.21 -12.73
CA ILE A 277 31.56 -21.57 -13.62
C ILE A 277 32.26 -21.28 -14.94
N PRO A 278 31.77 -21.79 -16.09
CA PRO A 278 32.31 -21.44 -17.40
C PRO A 278 32.27 -19.94 -17.64
N GLN A 279 33.27 -19.40 -18.34
CA GLN A 279 33.41 -17.95 -18.55
C GLN A 279 32.23 -17.32 -19.32
N ASP A 280 31.57 -18.11 -20.16
CA ASP A 280 30.39 -17.70 -20.96
C ASP A 280 29.07 -17.83 -20.21
N LYS A 281 29.09 -18.29 -18.95
CA LYS A 281 27.90 -18.48 -18.12
C LYS A 281 27.92 -17.58 -16.88
N VAL A 282 26.74 -17.09 -16.50
CA VAL A 282 26.44 -16.42 -15.22
C VAL A 282 25.68 -17.41 -14.36
N LEU A 283 26.13 -17.65 -13.13
CA LEU A 283 25.44 -18.50 -12.17
C LEU A 283 24.43 -17.68 -11.35
N ALA A 284 23.15 -18.08 -11.35
CA ALA A 284 22.14 -17.53 -10.46
C ALA A 284 22.02 -18.34 -9.15
N ALA A 285 21.44 -17.72 -8.12
CA ALA A 285 21.37 -18.29 -6.77
C ALA A 285 20.55 -19.58 -6.64
N ASN A 286 19.69 -19.89 -7.60
CA ASN A 286 18.95 -21.15 -7.70
C ASN A 286 19.67 -22.24 -8.49
N GLY A 287 20.93 -22.04 -8.81
CA GLY A 287 21.75 -22.97 -9.58
C GLY A 287 21.58 -22.93 -11.10
N GLN A 288 20.61 -22.15 -11.60
CA GLN A 288 20.42 -21.94 -13.04
C GLN A 288 21.48 -21.02 -13.60
N CYS A 289 21.78 -21.19 -14.90
CA CYS A 289 22.76 -20.38 -15.60
C CYS A 289 22.08 -19.51 -16.68
N PHE A 290 22.71 -18.36 -16.93
CA PHE A 290 22.38 -17.45 -18.01
C PHE A 290 23.61 -17.18 -18.88
N ARG A 291 23.40 -16.87 -20.15
CA ARG A 291 24.47 -16.54 -21.09
C ARG A 291 25.16 -15.23 -20.69
N ARG A 292 26.47 -15.18 -20.85
CA ARG A 292 27.28 -14.01 -20.59
C ARG A 292 27.81 -13.37 -21.89
N ASP A 293 27.76 -14.08 -22.99
CA ASP A 293 28.24 -13.65 -24.30
C ASP A 293 27.29 -12.71 -25.05
N ILE A 294 26.01 -12.68 -24.65
CA ILE A 294 25.01 -11.72 -25.16
C ILE A 294 24.35 -10.97 -24.00
N HIS A 295 23.96 -9.74 -24.25
CA HIS A 295 23.18 -8.97 -23.28
C HIS A 295 21.69 -9.18 -23.51
N GLY A 296 20.98 -9.68 -22.50
CA GLY A 296 19.56 -9.97 -22.59
C GLY A 296 18.68 -8.74 -22.81
N PHE A 297 17.59 -8.87 -23.56
CA PHE A 297 16.69 -7.72 -23.82
C PHE A 297 16.03 -7.21 -22.54
N LEU A 298 15.68 -8.10 -21.60
CA LEU A 298 15.03 -7.68 -20.37
C LEU A 298 15.97 -6.87 -19.45
N PRO A 299 17.22 -7.29 -19.20
CA PRO A 299 18.24 -6.45 -18.56
C PRO A 299 18.44 -5.09 -19.23
N GLN A 300 18.51 -5.03 -20.57
CA GLN A 300 18.65 -3.77 -21.30
C GLN A 300 17.44 -2.85 -21.09
N MET A 301 16.23 -3.39 -21.09
CA MET A 301 15.02 -2.62 -20.81
C MET A 301 15.01 -2.11 -19.37
N MET A 302 15.43 -2.94 -18.39
CA MET A 302 15.52 -2.54 -16.97
C MET A 302 16.50 -1.39 -16.80
N GLN A 303 17.70 -1.51 -17.38
CA GLN A 303 18.74 -0.46 -17.30
C GLN A 303 18.21 0.85 -17.88
N ARG A 304 17.63 0.82 -19.07
CA ARG A 304 17.08 2.02 -19.72
C ARG A 304 15.98 2.67 -18.88
N MET A 305 15.04 1.88 -18.37
CA MET A 305 13.96 2.41 -17.51
C MET A 305 14.48 3.01 -16.20
N TYR A 306 15.52 2.40 -15.64
CA TYR A 306 16.17 2.92 -14.43
C TYR A 306 16.88 4.24 -14.71
N ASP A 307 17.64 4.34 -15.79
CA ASP A 307 18.32 5.57 -16.19
C ASP A 307 17.33 6.71 -16.48
N ASP A 308 16.26 6.42 -17.22
CA ASP A 308 15.16 7.37 -17.47
C ASP A 308 14.53 7.87 -16.16
N ARG A 309 14.34 6.97 -15.18
CA ARG A 309 13.83 7.33 -13.85
C ARG A 309 14.78 8.26 -13.10
N VAL A 310 16.08 7.97 -13.12
CA VAL A 310 17.10 8.79 -12.46
C VAL A 310 17.13 10.20 -13.06
N ILE A 311 17.09 10.31 -14.40
CA ILE A 311 17.01 11.58 -15.11
C ILE A 311 15.77 12.36 -14.71
N ALA A 312 14.60 11.73 -14.72
CA ALA A 312 13.34 12.37 -14.35
C ALA A 312 13.34 12.81 -12.87
N LYS A 313 13.86 11.98 -11.95
CA LYS A 313 13.99 12.34 -10.53
C LYS A 313 14.90 13.54 -10.33
N LYS A 314 16.03 13.58 -11.03
CA LYS A 314 16.97 14.70 -10.97
C LYS A 314 16.33 16.00 -11.47
N ALA A 315 15.66 15.96 -12.61
CA ALA A 315 14.94 17.11 -13.16
C ALA A 315 13.83 17.63 -12.23
N MET A 316 13.10 16.72 -11.56
CA MET A 316 12.10 17.07 -10.55
C MET A 316 12.74 17.84 -9.38
N LEU A 317 13.83 17.32 -8.81
CA LEU A 317 14.54 17.95 -7.67
C LEU A 317 15.14 19.31 -8.05
N GLU A 318 15.67 19.46 -9.27
CA GLU A 318 16.16 20.74 -9.78
C GLU A 318 15.03 21.79 -9.92
N ALA A 319 13.86 21.36 -10.39
CA ALA A 319 12.69 22.24 -10.49
C ALA A 319 12.14 22.62 -9.10
N GLU A 320 12.13 21.69 -8.14
CA GLU A 320 11.76 21.95 -6.74
C GLU A 320 12.71 22.97 -6.08
N GLY A 321 14.02 22.84 -6.33
CA GLY A 321 15.01 23.81 -5.86
C GLY A 321 14.77 25.21 -6.41
N LYS A 322 14.52 25.32 -7.72
CA LYS A 322 14.21 26.61 -8.37
C LYS A 322 12.90 27.23 -7.84
N LEU A 323 11.89 26.39 -7.55
CA LEU A 323 10.60 26.86 -7.03
C LEU A 323 10.73 27.53 -5.66
N GLN A 324 11.66 27.07 -4.81
CA GLN A 324 11.88 27.66 -3.47
C GLN A 324 12.41 29.09 -3.53
N GLU A 325 13.15 29.44 -4.57
CA GLU A 325 13.79 30.75 -4.75
C GLU A 325 12.97 31.69 -5.66
N GLU A 326 11.97 31.15 -6.40
CA GLU A 326 11.20 31.90 -7.38
C GLU A 326 10.15 32.82 -6.71
N THR A 327 9.99 34.03 -7.24
CA THR A 327 9.02 35.02 -6.75
C THR A 327 7.91 35.32 -7.76
N ASP A 328 8.18 35.16 -9.07
CA ASP A 328 7.20 35.43 -10.11
C ASP A 328 6.06 34.38 -10.13
N PRO A 329 4.78 34.78 -9.98
CA PRO A 329 3.65 33.86 -9.96
C PRO A 329 3.50 33.01 -11.24
N GLN A 330 3.81 33.57 -12.40
CA GLN A 330 3.69 32.83 -13.68
C GLN A 330 4.80 31.76 -13.77
N ARG A 331 6.00 32.12 -13.37
CA ARG A 331 7.14 31.18 -13.37
C ARG A 331 6.96 30.10 -12.29
N LYS A 332 6.42 30.43 -11.11
CA LYS A 332 6.04 29.43 -10.10
C LYS A 332 5.08 28.39 -10.66
N LYS A 333 4.02 28.80 -11.33
CA LYS A 333 3.05 27.88 -11.95
C LYS A 333 3.69 26.99 -13.03
N GLN A 334 4.63 27.52 -13.81
CA GLN A 334 5.38 26.72 -14.78
C GLN A 334 6.24 25.66 -14.08
N LEU A 335 6.97 26.03 -13.03
CA LEU A 335 7.79 25.11 -12.24
C LEU A 335 6.96 24.04 -11.53
N GLU A 336 5.80 24.38 -10.98
CA GLU A 336 4.85 23.41 -10.40
C GLU A 336 4.39 22.39 -11.44
N ASN A 337 4.10 22.82 -12.66
CA ASN A 337 3.74 21.91 -13.77
C ASN A 337 4.93 21.02 -14.18
N GLU A 338 6.16 21.57 -14.23
CA GLU A 338 7.37 20.78 -14.51
C GLU A 338 7.61 19.73 -13.41
N ILE A 339 7.49 20.11 -12.15
CA ILE A 339 7.61 19.21 -10.99
C ILE A 339 6.57 18.09 -11.11
N SER A 340 5.30 18.42 -11.37
CA SER A 340 4.22 17.44 -11.54
C SER A 340 4.53 16.46 -12.68
N LYS A 341 4.96 16.96 -13.84
CA LYS A 341 5.35 16.15 -15.01
C LYS A 341 6.47 15.16 -14.67
N TYR A 342 7.57 15.64 -14.12
CA TYR A 342 8.71 14.77 -13.79
C TYR A 342 8.42 13.82 -12.63
N LYS A 343 7.62 14.25 -11.65
CA LYS A 343 7.14 13.40 -10.57
C LYS A 343 6.32 12.22 -11.12
N ASN A 344 5.36 12.48 -12.00
CA ASN A 344 4.55 11.43 -12.61
C ASN A 344 5.40 10.49 -13.47
N LEU A 345 6.33 11.02 -14.26
CA LEU A 345 7.22 10.21 -15.10
C LEU A 345 8.11 9.29 -14.25
N GLN A 346 8.76 9.80 -13.19
CA GLN A 346 9.63 8.97 -12.36
C GLN A 346 8.82 7.94 -11.55
N LEU A 347 7.59 8.27 -11.14
CA LEU A 347 6.70 7.31 -10.48
C LEU A 347 6.24 6.22 -11.44
N ALA A 348 5.87 6.57 -12.67
CA ALA A 348 5.54 5.63 -13.72
C ALA A 348 6.67 4.62 -13.95
N LYS A 349 7.91 5.10 -14.12
CA LYS A 349 9.09 4.24 -14.27
C LYS A 349 9.34 3.37 -13.04
N LYS A 350 9.13 3.90 -11.82
CA LYS A 350 9.24 3.11 -10.57
C LYS A 350 8.23 1.97 -10.54
N VAL A 351 6.97 2.23 -10.91
CA VAL A 351 5.91 1.21 -10.96
C VAL A 351 6.23 0.14 -11.99
N GLN A 352 6.68 0.53 -13.19
CA GLN A 352 7.09 -0.41 -14.23
C GLN A 352 8.23 -1.31 -13.77
N LEU A 353 9.34 -0.74 -13.30
CA LEU A 353 10.50 -1.49 -12.80
C LEU A 353 10.10 -2.52 -11.72
N ASN A 354 9.35 -2.10 -10.72
CA ASN A 354 8.97 -2.97 -9.62
C ASN A 354 7.95 -4.05 -10.04
N SER A 355 7.21 -3.84 -11.13
CA SER A 355 6.21 -4.79 -11.64
C SER A 355 6.78 -5.87 -12.56
N ALA A 356 8.01 -5.72 -13.05
CA ALA A 356 8.64 -6.67 -13.96
C ALA A 356 8.72 -8.09 -13.40
N TYR A 357 9.24 -8.21 -12.19
CA TYR A 357 9.31 -9.48 -11.47
C TYR A 357 7.91 -10.10 -11.28
N GLY A 358 6.92 -9.29 -10.90
CA GLY A 358 5.54 -9.74 -10.75
C GLY A 358 4.93 -10.29 -12.05
N ALA A 359 5.30 -9.71 -13.19
CA ALA A 359 4.90 -10.23 -14.50
C ALA A 359 5.59 -11.57 -14.82
N LEU A 360 6.92 -11.67 -14.63
CA LEU A 360 7.68 -12.92 -14.87
C LEU A 360 7.18 -14.10 -14.02
N GLY A 361 6.71 -13.86 -12.81
CA GLY A 361 6.15 -14.86 -11.90
C GLY A 361 4.68 -15.19 -12.13
N ASN A 362 4.02 -14.60 -13.13
CA ASN A 362 2.60 -14.76 -13.41
C ASN A 362 2.36 -15.73 -14.57
N GLU A 363 1.57 -16.80 -14.33
CA GLU A 363 1.26 -17.85 -15.32
C GLU A 363 0.56 -17.33 -16.59
N TYR A 364 -0.09 -16.19 -16.53
CA TYR A 364 -0.72 -15.54 -17.69
C TYR A 364 0.25 -14.68 -18.52
N PHE A 365 1.52 -14.59 -18.11
CA PHE A 365 2.52 -13.84 -18.85
C PHE A 365 3.12 -14.67 -20.00
N ARG A 366 3.34 -14.06 -21.15
CA ARG A 366 3.92 -14.72 -22.34
C ARG A 366 5.28 -15.35 -22.06
N PHE A 367 6.12 -14.68 -21.29
CA PHE A 367 7.47 -15.07 -20.96
C PHE A 367 7.58 -15.70 -19.55
N PHE A 368 6.46 -16.22 -19.02
CA PHE A 368 6.44 -16.89 -17.73
C PHE A 368 7.41 -18.08 -17.70
N ASP A 369 8.35 -18.04 -16.78
CA ASP A 369 9.20 -19.18 -16.40
C ASP A 369 9.51 -19.09 -14.90
N ILE A 370 9.02 -20.08 -14.15
CA ILE A 370 9.16 -20.12 -12.69
C ILE A 370 10.62 -20.18 -12.25
N ARG A 371 11.52 -20.76 -13.09
CA ARG A 371 12.95 -20.84 -12.80
C ARG A 371 13.62 -19.48 -12.84
N GLN A 372 13.23 -18.62 -13.79
CA GLN A 372 13.72 -17.24 -13.88
C GLN A 372 13.18 -16.40 -12.71
N ALA A 373 11.91 -16.56 -12.36
CA ALA A 373 11.33 -15.89 -11.20
C ALA A 373 12.00 -16.30 -9.89
N THR A 374 12.32 -17.61 -9.75
CA THR A 374 13.06 -18.16 -8.61
C THR A 374 14.50 -17.66 -8.55
N ALA A 375 15.16 -17.50 -9.70
CA ALA A 375 16.50 -16.93 -9.77
C ALA A 375 16.55 -15.51 -9.19
N ILE A 376 15.53 -14.71 -9.44
CA ILE A 376 15.41 -13.34 -8.89
C ILE A 376 15.21 -13.37 -7.38
N THR A 377 14.24 -14.14 -6.87
CA THR A 377 13.96 -14.15 -5.42
C THR A 377 15.09 -14.76 -4.60
N MET A 378 15.69 -15.86 -5.08
CA MET A 378 16.85 -16.47 -4.41
C MET A 378 18.09 -15.59 -4.54
N GLY A 379 18.26 -14.86 -5.66
CA GLY A 379 19.29 -13.82 -5.79
C GLY A 379 19.14 -12.71 -4.74
N GLY A 380 17.89 -12.30 -4.45
CA GLY A 380 17.60 -11.35 -3.37
C GLY A 380 17.95 -11.92 -1.99
N GLN A 381 17.57 -13.18 -1.71
CA GLN A 381 17.94 -13.85 -0.47
C GLN A 381 19.47 -13.96 -0.30
N LEU A 382 20.19 -14.34 -1.37
CA LEU A 382 21.64 -14.41 -1.35
C LEU A 382 22.25 -13.04 -1.07
N SER A 383 21.80 -11.99 -1.77
CA SER A 383 22.35 -10.64 -1.63
C SER A 383 22.22 -10.11 -0.21
N ILE A 384 21.04 -10.24 0.42
CA ILE A 384 20.81 -9.71 1.75
C ILE A 384 21.53 -10.53 2.83
N ARG A 385 21.57 -11.86 2.72
CA ARG A 385 22.26 -12.74 3.68
C ARG A 385 23.79 -12.67 3.54
N TRP A 386 24.28 -12.47 2.31
CA TRP A 386 25.72 -12.23 2.06
C TRP A 386 26.19 -10.97 2.80
N ILE A 387 25.49 -9.86 2.62
CA ILE A 387 25.93 -8.61 3.22
C ILE A 387 25.70 -8.58 4.75
N GLU A 388 24.66 -9.25 5.25
CA GLU A 388 24.44 -9.47 6.68
C GLU A 388 25.67 -10.11 7.33
N ARG A 389 26.15 -11.20 6.74
CA ARG A 389 27.36 -11.89 7.21
C ARG A 389 28.59 -10.99 7.14
N LYS A 390 28.84 -10.35 5.99
CA LYS A 390 30.01 -9.49 5.77
C LYS A 390 30.06 -8.32 6.75
N VAL A 391 28.91 -7.68 7.03
CA VAL A 391 28.84 -6.57 7.98
C VAL A 391 29.09 -7.06 9.40
N ASN A 392 28.55 -8.20 9.81
CA ASN A 392 28.84 -8.79 11.12
C ASN A 392 30.33 -9.12 11.27
N GLU A 393 30.98 -9.74 10.29
CA GLU A 393 32.42 -10.01 10.27
C GLU A 393 33.25 -8.71 10.38
N TYR A 394 32.84 -7.68 9.65
CA TYR A 394 33.50 -6.36 9.65
C TYR A 394 33.41 -5.68 11.01
N LEU A 395 32.20 -5.61 11.61
CA LEU A 395 32.00 -4.97 12.92
C LEU A 395 32.66 -5.74 14.04
N ASN A 396 32.61 -7.07 14.05
CA ASN A 396 33.34 -7.89 15.04
C ASN A 396 34.84 -7.64 14.99
N ARG A 397 35.43 -7.52 13.79
CA ARG A 397 36.86 -7.22 13.62
C ARG A 397 37.23 -5.82 14.15
N ILE A 398 36.42 -4.79 13.81
CA ILE A 398 36.73 -3.39 14.21
C ILE A 398 36.56 -3.19 15.71
N LEU A 399 35.51 -3.78 16.29
CA LEU A 399 35.17 -3.64 17.71
C LEU A 399 35.90 -4.66 18.60
N ASN A 400 36.75 -5.49 18.01
CA ASN A 400 37.46 -6.58 18.69
C ASN A 400 36.51 -7.46 19.53
N THR A 401 35.41 -7.87 18.89
CA THR A 401 34.38 -8.78 19.45
C THR A 401 34.37 -10.09 18.67
N GLN A 402 33.74 -11.13 19.22
CA GLN A 402 33.63 -12.44 18.58
C GLN A 402 32.17 -12.84 18.49
N GLU A 403 31.75 -13.27 17.30
CA GLU A 403 30.42 -13.85 17.03
C GLU A 403 29.21 -13.02 17.48
N ILE A 404 29.37 -11.69 17.63
CA ILE A 404 28.27 -10.80 17.94
C ILE A 404 27.50 -10.53 16.66
N ASP A 405 26.18 -10.73 16.72
CA ASP A 405 25.26 -10.37 15.65
C ASP A 405 24.79 -8.93 15.82
N TYR A 406 25.38 -8.01 15.07
CA TYR A 406 25.03 -6.58 15.06
C TYR A 406 23.81 -6.29 14.17
N VAL A 407 23.45 -7.22 13.27
CA VAL A 407 22.28 -7.06 12.42
C VAL A 407 21.04 -7.51 13.16
N ILE A 408 20.30 -6.57 13.69
CA ILE A 408 19.08 -6.79 14.50
C ILE A 408 17.99 -7.47 13.69
N ALA A 409 17.79 -7.02 12.45
CA ALA A 409 16.75 -7.49 11.55
C ALA A 409 17.14 -7.28 10.09
N SER A 410 16.54 -8.05 9.20
CA SER A 410 16.54 -7.79 7.75
C SER A 410 15.18 -8.13 7.16
N ASP A 411 14.79 -7.39 6.11
CA ASP A 411 13.54 -7.62 5.40
C ASP A 411 13.74 -7.36 3.91
N THR A 412 13.80 -8.44 3.12
CA THR A 412 13.86 -8.42 1.65
C THR A 412 15.10 -7.70 1.09
N ASP A 413 15.20 -6.39 1.25
CA ASP A 413 16.20 -5.48 0.68
C ASP A 413 16.84 -4.57 1.73
N SER A 414 16.39 -4.60 2.98
CA SER A 414 16.89 -3.73 4.04
C SER A 414 17.57 -4.48 5.19
N LEU A 415 18.63 -3.88 5.73
CA LEU A 415 19.32 -4.30 6.95
C LEU A 415 19.13 -3.26 8.05
N TYR A 416 18.93 -3.70 9.27
CA TYR A 416 18.89 -2.89 10.50
C TYR A 416 20.02 -3.31 11.41
N ILE A 417 20.92 -2.37 11.71
CA ILE A 417 22.19 -2.63 12.41
C ILE A 417 22.26 -1.77 13.66
N THR A 418 22.58 -2.35 14.80
CA THR A 418 22.87 -1.60 16.02
C THR A 418 24.35 -1.15 16.06
N PHE A 419 24.54 0.10 16.42
CA PHE A 419 25.87 0.74 16.61
C PHE A 419 26.13 1.13 18.05
N ASP A 420 25.33 0.64 19.01
CA ASP A 420 25.45 0.99 20.42
C ASP A 420 26.87 0.75 20.93
N ARG A 421 27.46 -0.43 20.68
CA ARG A 421 28.84 -0.73 21.09
C ARG A 421 29.88 0.18 20.41
N LEU A 422 29.70 0.55 19.17
CA LEU A 422 30.57 1.50 18.48
C LEU A 422 30.48 2.88 19.15
N VAL A 423 29.28 3.35 19.42
CA VAL A 423 29.05 4.63 20.11
C VAL A 423 29.67 4.62 21.49
N GLN A 424 29.48 3.56 22.28
CA GLN A 424 30.09 3.41 23.60
C GLN A 424 31.62 3.40 23.54
N SER A 425 32.22 2.80 22.51
CA SER A 425 33.67 2.76 22.36
C SER A 425 34.29 4.13 22.03
N VAL A 426 33.56 4.99 21.29
CA VAL A 426 34.05 6.31 20.85
C VAL A 426 33.72 7.42 21.87
N PHE A 427 32.51 7.38 22.43
CA PHE A 427 32.01 8.36 23.40
C PHE A 427 32.11 7.79 24.80
N LYS A 428 33.28 7.93 25.45
CA LYS A 428 33.72 7.30 26.72
C LYS A 428 32.78 7.37 27.92
N LYS A 429 31.70 8.12 27.88
CA LYS A 429 30.56 8.08 28.82
C LYS A 429 29.32 8.00 27.99
N GLY A 430 28.82 6.80 27.73
CA GLY A 430 27.70 6.52 26.84
C GLY A 430 26.71 7.69 26.73
N VAL A 431 26.60 8.25 25.53
CA VAL A 431 25.59 9.26 25.26
C VAL A 431 24.27 8.54 25.14
N SER A 432 23.37 8.82 26.07
CA SER A 432 22.02 8.22 26.04
C SER A 432 21.18 8.80 24.91
N PRO A 433 20.38 8.00 24.21
CA PRO A 433 19.34 8.46 23.31
C PRO A 433 18.48 9.57 23.93
N GLY A 434 18.22 10.63 23.15
CA GLY A 434 17.45 11.79 23.64
C GLY A 434 18.25 12.81 24.48
N SER A 435 19.55 12.61 24.72
CA SER A 435 20.41 13.59 25.36
C SER A 435 20.79 14.73 24.41
N ASN A 436 21.25 15.87 24.97
CA ASN A 436 21.75 17.01 24.18
C ASN A 436 22.93 16.66 23.25
N ASP A 437 23.65 15.58 23.55
CA ASP A 437 24.78 15.08 22.75
C ASP A 437 24.35 14.14 21.62
N SER A 438 23.07 13.73 21.53
CA SER A 438 22.56 12.80 20.51
C SER A 438 22.90 13.28 19.10
N GLN A 439 22.85 14.59 18.84
CA GLN A 439 23.17 15.15 17.53
C GLN A 439 24.62 14.90 17.11
N ARG A 440 25.56 14.87 18.07
CA ARG A 440 26.98 14.55 17.81
C ARG A 440 27.15 13.08 17.39
N VAL A 441 26.42 12.18 18.06
CA VAL A 441 26.42 10.74 17.71
C VAL A 441 25.82 10.54 16.31
N ILE A 442 24.70 11.19 16.00
CA ILE A 442 24.05 11.09 14.69
C ILE A 442 24.96 11.56 13.57
N ASN A 443 25.67 12.69 13.77
CA ASN A 443 26.65 13.20 12.79
C ASN A 443 27.85 12.24 12.63
N PHE A 444 28.28 11.63 13.72
CA PHE A 444 29.33 10.61 13.69
C PHE A 444 28.87 9.36 12.91
N LEU A 445 27.67 8.85 13.19
CA LEU A 445 27.12 7.68 12.50
C LEU A 445 26.90 7.93 11.01
N ASP A 446 26.42 9.12 10.62
CA ASP A 446 26.26 9.49 9.22
C ASP A 446 27.62 9.47 8.47
N ARG A 447 28.66 9.97 9.10
CA ARG A 447 30.02 9.92 8.55
C ARG A 447 30.56 8.50 8.47
N VAL A 448 30.36 7.68 9.51
CA VAL A 448 30.75 6.25 9.51
C VAL A 448 30.03 5.50 8.39
N ALA A 449 28.74 5.76 8.18
CA ALA A 449 27.98 5.15 7.09
C ALA A 449 28.61 5.47 5.73
N LYS A 450 28.81 6.76 5.43
CA LYS A 450 29.31 7.23 4.13
C LYS A 450 30.77 6.87 3.85
N GLU A 451 31.65 7.02 4.84
CA GLU A 451 33.10 6.89 4.64
C GLU A 451 33.64 5.47 4.85
N LYS A 452 32.92 4.63 5.60
CA LYS A 452 33.40 3.30 6.00
C LYS A 452 32.48 2.17 5.55
N LEU A 453 31.18 2.24 5.88
CA LEU A 453 30.28 1.12 5.64
C LEU A 453 29.85 1.02 4.18
N GLU A 454 29.40 2.11 3.54
CA GLU A 454 28.99 2.05 2.14
C GLU A 454 30.12 1.57 1.21
N PRO A 455 31.38 2.08 1.32
CA PRO A 455 32.48 1.54 0.51
C PRO A 455 32.81 0.06 0.80
N PHE A 456 32.67 -0.36 2.06
CA PHE A 456 32.86 -1.76 2.43
C PHE A 456 31.75 -2.65 1.84
N ILE A 457 30.51 -2.19 1.87
CA ILE A 457 29.36 -2.89 1.28
C ILE A 457 29.52 -3.01 -0.23
N ASP A 458 29.91 -1.94 -0.92
CA ASP A 458 30.13 -1.94 -2.37
C ASP A 458 31.23 -2.95 -2.75
N LYS A 459 32.34 -3.00 -1.99
CA LYS A 459 33.38 -4.00 -2.18
C LYS A 459 32.88 -5.43 -1.95
N SER A 460 32.07 -5.64 -0.92
CA SER A 460 31.52 -6.95 -0.60
C SER A 460 30.55 -7.47 -1.69
N TYR A 461 29.80 -6.56 -2.33
CA TYR A 461 28.96 -6.94 -3.47
C TYR A 461 29.77 -7.17 -4.75
N GLN A 462 30.91 -6.50 -4.94
CA GLN A 462 31.83 -6.86 -6.02
C GLN A 462 32.39 -8.26 -5.83
N GLU A 463 32.79 -8.65 -4.60
CA GLU A 463 33.25 -10.00 -4.29
C GLU A 463 32.17 -11.05 -4.62
N LEU A 464 30.89 -10.75 -4.32
CA LEU A 464 29.77 -11.64 -4.67
C LEU A 464 29.58 -11.74 -6.19
N ALA A 465 29.63 -10.62 -6.90
CA ALA A 465 29.47 -10.59 -8.35
C ALA A 465 30.57 -11.38 -9.05
N ASP A 466 31.82 -11.25 -8.59
CA ASP A 466 32.97 -12.00 -9.11
C ASP A 466 32.83 -13.50 -8.84
N TYR A 467 32.42 -13.89 -7.63
CA TYR A 467 32.16 -15.26 -7.24
C TYR A 467 31.10 -15.96 -8.09
N MET A 468 30.00 -15.24 -8.43
CA MET A 468 28.90 -15.75 -9.24
C MET A 468 29.15 -15.64 -10.75
N ASN A 469 30.30 -15.12 -11.17
CA ASN A 469 30.62 -14.72 -12.55
C ASN A 469 29.51 -13.86 -13.16
N ALA A 470 29.00 -12.90 -12.39
CA ALA A 470 27.88 -12.04 -12.79
C ALA A 470 28.17 -11.29 -14.10
N TYR A 471 27.13 -10.96 -14.85
CA TYR A 471 27.25 -10.18 -16.08
C TYR A 471 27.81 -8.78 -15.80
N ASP A 472 27.29 -8.16 -14.74
CA ASP A 472 27.74 -6.85 -14.23
C ASP A 472 27.48 -6.77 -12.72
N GLN A 473 28.17 -5.87 -11.99
CA GLN A 473 27.85 -5.58 -10.59
C GLN A 473 26.84 -4.45 -10.50
N LYS A 474 25.63 -4.73 -9.99
CA LYS A 474 24.52 -3.78 -9.90
C LYS A 474 24.00 -3.55 -8.48
N MET A 475 24.42 -4.34 -7.50
CA MET A 475 23.95 -4.17 -6.12
C MET A 475 24.54 -2.91 -5.50
N GLN A 476 23.65 -2.00 -5.08
CA GLN A 476 24.02 -0.77 -4.37
C GLN A 476 23.14 -0.65 -3.12
N MET A 477 23.77 -0.63 -1.96
CA MET A 477 23.09 -0.45 -0.70
C MET A 477 23.50 0.88 -0.06
N LYS A 478 22.51 1.68 0.29
CA LYS A 478 22.73 3.03 0.86
C LYS A 478 22.08 3.14 2.23
N ARG A 479 22.63 3.99 3.08
CA ARG A 479 22.04 4.31 4.36
C ARG A 479 20.69 5.02 4.16
N GLU A 480 19.62 4.41 4.68
CA GLU A 480 18.27 4.97 4.63
C GLU A 480 17.96 5.80 5.88
N VAL A 481 18.11 5.19 7.09
CA VAL A 481 17.69 5.81 8.35
C VAL A 481 18.83 5.85 9.37
N ILE A 482 18.86 6.91 10.20
CA ILE A 482 19.56 6.92 11.49
C ILE A 482 18.53 7.18 12.58
N ALA A 483 18.43 6.24 13.50
CA ALA A 483 17.56 6.31 14.67
C ALA A 483 18.39 6.20 15.96
N ASP A 484 18.02 6.97 16.98
CA ASP A 484 18.67 6.85 18.28
C ASP A 484 18.12 5.64 19.07
N ARG A 485 16.92 5.18 18.73
CA ARG A 485 16.24 4.07 19.41
C ARG A 485 15.34 3.30 18.46
N GLY A 486 15.31 1.97 18.58
CA GLY A 486 14.39 1.09 17.87
C GLY A 486 13.85 -0.03 18.78
N ILE A 487 12.63 -0.47 18.53
CA ILE A 487 11.99 -1.59 19.25
C ILE A 487 11.46 -2.58 18.21
N TRP A 488 11.85 -3.85 18.30
CA TRP A 488 11.33 -4.94 17.48
C TRP A 488 10.50 -5.89 18.33
N THR A 489 9.29 -6.20 17.89
CA THR A 489 8.40 -7.17 18.56
C THR A 489 8.27 -8.49 17.81
N ALA A 490 8.43 -8.48 16.49
CA ALA A 490 8.38 -9.65 15.61
C ALA A 490 8.85 -9.28 14.19
N LYS A 491 8.92 -10.27 13.29
CA LYS A 491 9.13 -10.03 11.85
C LYS A 491 8.16 -8.98 11.33
N LYS A 492 8.70 -7.98 10.62
CA LYS A 492 7.93 -6.86 10.03
C LYS A 492 7.13 -6.03 11.06
N ARG A 493 7.51 -6.08 12.34
CA ARG A 493 6.87 -5.32 13.41
C ARG A 493 7.94 -4.59 14.23
N TYR A 494 8.10 -3.30 13.96
CA TYR A 494 9.09 -2.47 14.64
C TYR A 494 8.70 -1.00 14.68
N ILE A 495 9.39 -0.26 15.55
CA ILE A 495 9.25 1.17 15.74
C ILE A 495 10.65 1.77 15.81
N LEU A 496 10.92 2.85 15.10
CA LEU A 496 12.17 3.61 15.10
C LEU A 496 11.92 5.07 15.43
N ASN A 497 12.75 5.66 16.28
CA ASN A 497 12.79 7.09 16.54
C ASN A 497 13.83 7.74 15.59
N VAL A 498 13.39 8.21 14.45
CA VAL A 498 14.21 8.58 13.30
C VAL A 498 14.64 10.04 13.38
N HIS A 499 15.96 10.30 13.34
CA HIS A 499 16.56 11.62 13.28
C HIS A 499 16.99 12.04 11.88
N ASP A 500 17.31 11.07 11.01
CA ASP A 500 17.73 11.31 9.63
C ASP A 500 17.14 10.23 8.72
N SER A 501 16.60 10.65 7.58
CA SER A 501 16.12 9.76 6.54
C SER A 501 16.70 10.18 5.20
N GLU A 502 17.46 9.32 4.54
CA GLU A 502 18.12 9.55 3.23
C GLU A 502 18.92 10.88 3.16
N GLY A 503 19.50 11.32 4.28
CA GLY A 503 20.25 12.57 4.37
C GLY A 503 19.41 13.79 4.77
N VAL A 504 18.09 13.63 4.91
CA VAL A 504 17.22 14.70 5.43
C VAL A 504 17.19 14.62 6.95
N ARG A 505 17.81 15.63 7.58
CA ARG A 505 17.90 15.75 9.04
C ARG A 505 16.61 16.38 9.60
N TYR A 506 15.97 15.70 10.53
CA TYR A 506 14.77 16.22 11.21
C TYR A 506 15.16 17.10 12.41
N LYS A 507 14.44 18.21 12.62
CA LYS A 507 14.59 19.07 13.81
C LYS A 507 14.12 18.33 15.07
N GLU A 508 13.00 17.63 14.95
CA GLU A 508 12.46 16.73 15.95
C GLU A 508 12.37 15.32 15.36
N PRO A 509 12.72 14.27 16.11
CA PRO A 509 12.69 12.92 15.60
C PRO A 509 11.27 12.50 15.21
N LYS A 510 11.17 11.69 14.15
CA LYS A 510 9.90 11.15 13.66
C LYS A 510 9.82 9.65 13.90
N LEU A 511 8.65 9.16 14.32
CA LEU A 511 8.42 7.73 14.46
C LEU A 511 8.20 7.07 13.09
N LYS A 512 9.07 6.13 12.72
CA LYS A 512 8.86 5.17 11.63
C LYS A 512 8.32 3.87 12.23
N MET A 513 7.12 3.47 11.83
CA MET A 513 6.45 2.28 12.35
C MET A 513 6.11 1.32 11.21
N MET A 514 6.35 0.03 11.43
CA MET A 514 5.99 -1.02 10.49
C MET A 514 5.22 -2.13 11.20
N GLY A 515 4.08 -2.54 10.62
CA GLY A 515 3.28 -3.65 11.13
C GLY A 515 2.64 -3.44 12.51
N ILE A 516 2.76 -2.26 13.09
CA ILE A 516 2.16 -1.87 14.39
C ILE A 516 0.71 -1.43 14.17
N GLU A 517 -0.14 -1.66 15.15
CA GLU A 517 -1.57 -1.34 15.09
C GLU A 517 -1.83 0.15 14.83
N ALA A 518 -0.93 1.03 15.19
CA ALA A 518 -0.97 2.46 14.91
C ALA A 518 -1.01 2.83 13.41
N VAL A 519 -0.57 1.92 12.53
CA VAL A 519 -0.57 2.13 11.07
C VAL A 519 -1.48 1.17 10.31
N LYS A 520 -2.22 0.30 11.02
CA LYS A 520 -3.14 -0.66 10.41
C LYS A 520 -4.53 -0.06 10.24
N SER A 521 -5.07 -0.11 9.05
CA SER A 521 -6.46 0.30 8.76
C SER A 521 -7.53 -0.53 9.51
N SER A 522 -7.13 -1.66 10.09
CA SER A 522 -8.02 -2.51 10.88
C SER A 522 -8.14 -2.11 12.36
N THR A 523 -7.40 -1.09 12.80
CA THR A 523 -7.47 -0.51 14.14
C THR A 523 -8.31 0.76 14.09
N PRO A 524 -9.21 1.01 15.03
CA PRO A 524 -10.00 2.25 15.08
C PRO A 524 -9.10 3.49 15.08
N GLU A 525 -9.52 4.56 14.39
CA GLU A 525 -8.70 5.78 14.22
C GLU A 525 -8.31 6.41 15.55
N ILE A 526 -9.25 6.48 16.50
CA ILE A 526 -8.99 6.99 17.85
C ILE A 526 -7.86 6.19 18.55
N CYS A 527 -7.84 4.86 18.38
CA CYS A 527 -6.79 4.02 18.93
C CYS A 527 -5.47 4.16 18.16
N ARG A 528 -5.50 4.32 16.83
CA ARG A 528 -4.27 4.56 16.06
C ARG A 528 -3.54 5.83 16.52
N THR A 529 -4.30 6.90 16.75
CA THR A 529 -3.77 8.17 17.26
C THR A 529 -3.20 7.99 18.65
N ALA A 530 -3.97 7.38 19.55
CA ALA A 530 -3.54 7.14 20.92
C ALA A 530 -2.30 6.22 21.00
N ILE A 531 -2.22 5.16 20.19
CA ILE A 531 -1.04 4.29 20.12
C ILE A 531 0.19 5.09 19.64
N LYS A 532 0.05 5.97 18.64
CA LYS A 532 1.16 6.83 18.18
C LYS A 532 1.66 7.74 19.30
N ASP A 533 0.76 8.34 20.07
CA ASP A 533 1.14 9.24 21.16
C ASP A 533 1.74 8.45 22.34
N ALA A 534 1.18 7.29 22.69
CA ALA A 534 1.76 6.38 23.66
C ALA A 534 3.18 5.94 23.26
N LEU A 535 3.41 5.64 21.97
CA LEU A 535 4.72 5.24 21.48
C LEU A 535 5.75 6.37 21.50
N LYS A 536 5.35 7.63 21.37
CA LYS A 536 6.26 8.78 21.63
C LYS A 536 6.73 8.78 23.10
N ILE A 537 5.82 8.51 24.03
CA ILE A 537 6.17 8.41 25.46
C ILE A 537 7.11 7.21 25.67
N VAL A 538 6.83 6.05 25.09
CA VAL A 538 7.69 4.85 25.18
C VAL A 538 9.11 5.15 24.65
N MET A 539 9.23 5.94 23.59
CA MET A 539 10.54 6.26 22.99
C MET A 539 11.32 7.32 23.76
N MET A 540 10.67 8.28 24.41
CA MET A 540 11.35 9.46 24.97
C MET A 540 11.07 9.70 26.45
N GLY A 541 9.97 9.15 27.00
CA GLY A 541 9.49 9.40 28.34
C GLY A 541 9.76 8.27 29.31
N LYS A 542 8.92 8.20 30.34
CA LYS A 542 8.99 7.26 31.45
C LYS A 542 7.69 6.47 31.57
N GLU A 543 7.76 5.30 32.20
CA GLU A 543 6.62 4.40 32.38
C GLU A 543 5.41 5.05 33.06
N HIS A 544 5.61 5.84 34.13
CA HIS A 544 4.51 6.50 34.81
C HIS A 544 3.75 7.51 33.94
N GLU A 545 4.45 8.19 33.02
CA GLU A 545 3.82 9.13 32.05
C GLU A 545 2.93 8.35 31.08
N LEU A 546 3.34 7.15 30.67
CA LEU A 546 2.52 6.26 29.86
C LEU A 546 1.27 5.81 30.62
N GLN A 547 1.41 5.41 31.88
CA GLN A 547 0.30 4.96 32.74
C GLN A 547 -0.75 6.07 32.91
N GLU A 548 -0.32 7.31 33.13
CA GLU A 548 -1.20 8.48 33.22
C GLU A 548 -1.93 8.72 31.87
N PHE A 549 -1.21 8.66 30.76
CA PHE A 549 -1.78 8.78 29.43
C PHE A 549 -2.86 7.71 29.18
N VAL A 550 -2.60 6.45 29.54
CA VAL A 550 -3.55 5.33 29.36
C VAL A 550 -4.82 5.56 30.16
N LEU A 551 -4.72 6.04 31.41
CA LEU A 551 -5.88 6.37 32.23
C LEU A 551 -6.76 7.47 31.61
N ASP A 552 -6.15 8.53 31.08
CA ASP A 552 -6.88 9.63 30.45
C ASP A 552 -7.49 9.23 29.11
N PHE A 553 -6.75 8.42 28.34
CA PHE A 553 -7.30 7.90 27.09
C PHE A 553 -8.48 6.94 27.32
N ARG A 554 -8.46 6.12 28.38
CA ARG A 554 -9.60 5.26 28.74
C ARG A 554 -10.88 6.06 28.97
N LYS A 555 -10.80 7.23 29.64
CA LYS A 555 -11.94 8.13 29.83
C LYS A 555 -12.49 8.67 28.51
N THR A 556 -11.59 9.10 27.62
CA THR A 556 -11.96 9.59 26.28
C THR A 556 -12.59 8.49 25.45
N PHE A 557 -12.03 7.28 25.47
CA PHE A 557 -12.51 6.14 24.71
C PHE A 557 -13.92 5.69 25.15
N THR A 558 -14.19 5.66 26.46
CA THR A 558 -15.51 5.26 26.99
C THR A 558 -16.63 6.27 26.70
N SER A 559 -16.30 7.50 26.34
CA SER A 559 -17.26 8.54 25.94
C SER A 559 -17.43 8.64 24.41
N ALA A 560 -16.65 7.87 23.63
CA ALA A 560 -16.67 7.93 22.17
C ALA A 560 -17.86 7.14 21.57
N SER A 561 -18.27 7.50 20.34
CA SER A 561 -19.38 6.83 19.65
C SER A 561 -18.99 5.41 19.18
N PHE A 562 -20.00 4.61 18.83
CA PHE A 562 -19.81 3.28 18.23
C PHE A 562 -18.83 3.34 17.05
N GLU A 563 -19.01 4.28 16.12
CA GLU A 563 -18.24 4.40 14.88
C GLU A 563 -16.76 4.73 15.15
N GLN A 564 -16.48 5.45 16.25
CA GLN A 564 -15.12 5.84 16.64
C GLN A 564 -14.33 4.69 17.27
N VAL A 565 -15.02 3.81 18.03
CA VAL A 565 -14.37 2.69 18.76
C VAL A 565 -14.45 1.36 18.02
N ALA A 566 -15.29 1.24 17.01
CA ALA A 566 -15.52 0.01 16.27
C ALA A 566 -14.32 -0.37 15.39
N PHE A 567 -14.03 -1.68 15.32
CA PHE A 567 -12.97 -2.23 14.48
C PHE A 567 -13.37 -2.24 13.00
N PRO A 568 -12.61 -1.58 12.12
CA PRO A 568 -12.79 -1.75 10.68
C PRO A 568 -12.32 -3.14 10.23
N ARG A 569 -13.14 -3.83 9.43
CA ARG A 569 -12.79 -5.15 8.83
C ARG A 569 -13.42 -5.29 7.45
N GLY A 570 -12.79 -6.12 6.60
CA GLY A 570 -13.41 -6.60 5.37
C GLY A 570 -14.21 -7.87 5.65
N VAL A 571 -15.39 -7.98 5.09
CA VAL A 571 -16.21 -9.19 5.16
C VAL A 571 -15.89 -10.09 3.99
N SER A 572 -15.50 -11.34 4.26
CA SER A 572 -15.25 -12.34 3.23
C SER A 572 -15.93 -13.66 3.57
N SER A 573 -16.41 -14.36 2.55
CA SER A 573 -17.09 -15.66 2.66
C SER A 573 -18.36 -15.63 3.52
N ILE A 574 -19.11 -14.50 3.52
CA ILE A 574 -20.32 -14.35 4.33
C ILE A 574 -21.34 -15.47 4.03
N HIS A 575 -21.48 -15.87 2.76
CA HIS A 575 -22.38 -16.94 2.34
C HIS A 575 -21.97 -18.32 2.89
N LYS A 576 -20.66 -18.57 3.01
CA LYS A 576 -20.11 -19.81 3.58
C LYS A 576 -20.50 -20.00 5.04
N TYR A 577 -20.60 -18.91 5.78
CA TYR A 577 -20.86 -18.93 7.23
C TYR A 577 -22.34 -18.80 7.59
N ARG A 578 -23.20 -18.46 6.62
CA ARG A 578 -24.65 -18.39 6.84
C ARG A 578 -25.21 -19.78 7.10
N ASP A 579 -26.11 -19.88 8.07
CA ASP A 579 -26.86 -21.09 8.41
C ASP A 579 -28.34 -20.77 8.60
N SER A 580 -29.21 -21.56 7.98
CA SER A 580 -30.66 -21.32 8.01
C SER A 580 -31.30 -21.62 9.38
N ALA A 581 -30.69 -22.51 10.17
CA ALA A 581 -31.23 -22.93 11.46
C ALA A 581 -30.73 -22.04 12.62
N SER A 582 -29.45 -21.61 12.58
CA SER A 582 -28.79 -20.94 13.71
C SER A 582 -28.23 -19.57 13.36
N LEU A 583 -28.63 -18.97 12.22
CA LEU A 583 -28.15 -17.72 11.64
C LEU A 583 -26.70 -17.80 11.12
N TYR A 584 -25.78 -18.42 11.85
CA TYR A 584 -24.39 -18.61 11.47
C TYR A 584 -23.81 -19.93 12.00
N ARG A 585 -22.78 -20.45 11.33
CA ARG A 585 -22.10 -21.70 11.71
C ARG A 585 -21.20 -21.51 12.92
N LYS A 586 -20.94 -22.57 13.67
CA LYS A 586 -19.92 -22.62 14.71
C LYS A 586 -18.56 -22.31 14.07
N SER A 587 -17.70 -21.50 14.66
CA SER A 587 -16.43 -21.01 14.12
C SER A 587 -16.50 -19.84 13.11
N THR A 588 -17.64 -19.20 12.95
CA THR A 588 -17.75 -17.96 12.16
C THR A 588 -16.87 -16.86 12.75
N PRO A 589 -16.01 -16.19 11.95
CA PRO A 589 -15.24 -15.06 12.43
C PRO A 589 -16.13 -13.97 13.03
N ILE A 590 -15.68 -13.33 14.11
CA ILE A 590 -16.53 -12.45 14.92
C ILE A 590 -17.17 -11.30 14.12
N HIS A 591 -16.43 -10.67 13.21
CA HIS A 591 -16.95 -9.59 12.37
C HIS A 591 -17.96 -10.07 11.33
N VAL A 592 -17.80 -11.30 10.79
CA VAL A 592 -18.78 -11.93 9.88
C VAL A 592 -20.04 -12.31 10.66
N ARG A 593 -19.89 -12.82 11.90
CA ARG A 593 -21.03 -13.09 12.78
C ARG A 593 -21.81 -11.81 13.06
N GLY A 594 -21.13 -10.73 13.45
CA GLY A 594 -21.78 -9.42 13.63
C GLY A 594 -22.50 -8.92 12.38
N SER A 595 -21.96 -9.20 11.18
CA SER A 595 -22.58 -8.83 9.90
C SER A 595 -23.86 -9.62 9.63
N LEU A 596 -23.86 -10.92 9.90
CA LEU A 596 -25.05 -11.76 9.77
C LEU A 596 -26.15 -11.37 10.77
N VAL A 597 -25.76 -11.01 12.00
CA VAL A 597 -26.68 -10.48 13.03
C VAL A 597 -27.31 -9.18 12.57
N TYR A 598 -26.51 -8.24 12.05
CA TYR A 598 -27.01 -6.97 11.51
C TYR A 598 -28.01 -7.20 10.38
N ASN A 599 -27.67 -7.99 9.37
CA ASN A 599 -28.56 -8.30 8.23
C ASN A 599 -29.88 -8.90 8.71
N ASN A 600 -29.83 -9.83 9.66
CA ASN A 600 -31.02 -10.43 10.24
C ASN A 600 -31.89 -9.39 10.99
N GLU A 601 -31.28 -8.50 11.77
CA GLU A 601 -31.99 -7.49 12.54
C GLU A 601 -32.68 -6.43 11.66
N ILE A 602 -31.98 -5.92 10.63
CA ILE A 602 -32.59 -4.93 9.72
C ILE A 602 -33.73 -5.57 8.90
N THR A 603 -33.61 -6.84 8.50
CA THR A 603 -34.66 -7.58 7.80
C THR A 603 -35.84 -7.83 8.73
N ARG A 604 -35.61 -8.36 9.94
CA ARG A 604 -36.62 -8.64 10.93
C ARG A 604 -37.43 -7.38 11.34
N ARG A 605 -36.74 -6.24 11.44
CA ARG A 605 -37.34 -4.95 11.82
C ARG A 605 -37.88 -4.15 10.61
N LYS A 606 -37.83 -4.73 9.39
CA LYS A 606 -38.25 -4.08 8.13
C LYS A 606 -37.54 -2.78 7.83
N LEU A 607 -36.27 -2.70 8.15
CA LEU A 607 -35.43 -1.52 7.96
C LEU A 607 -34.61 -1.55 6.66
N THR A 608 -34.77 -2.56 5.82
CA THR A 608 -34.01 -2.77 4.57
C THR A 608 -34.23 -1.67 3.52
N GLN A 609 -35.30 -0.88 3.63
CA GLN A 609 -35.50 0.27 2.75
C GLN A 609 -34.63 1.49 3.18
N LYS A 610 -34.26 1.55 4.46
CA LYS A 610 -33.48 2.65 5.04
C LYS A 610 -31.99 2.31 5.15
N TYR A 611 -31.65 1.05 5.41
CA TYR A 611 -30.29 0.58 5.63
C TYR A 611 -29.94 -0.56 4.70
N GLU A 612 -28.76 -0.50 4.11
CA GLU A 612 -28.21 -1.54 3.22
C GLU A 612 -27.78 -2.78 4.00
N GLU A 613 -28.00 -3.97 3.43
CA GLU A 613 -27.40 -5.20 3.95
C GLU A 613 -25.90 -5.24 3.72
N ILE A 614 -25.17 -5.82 4.67
CA ILE A 614 -23.75 -6.09 4.54
C ILE A 614 -23.55 -7.28 3.60
N ASN A 615 -22.70 -7.10 2.61
CA ASN A 615 -22.45 -8.06 1.57
C ASN A 615 -21.00 -8.52 1.50
N GLU A 616 -20.74 -9.54 0.68
CA GLU A 616 -19.40 -10.05 0.40
C GLU A 616 -18.46 -8.93 -0.07
N GLY A 617 -17.25 -8.91 0.50
CA GLY A 617 -16.20 -7.96 0.12
C GLY A 617 -16.33 -6.54 0.69
N GLU A 618 -17.41 -6.23 1.38
CA GLU A 618 -17.62 -4.90 1.94
C GLU A 618 -16.74 -4.66 3.17
N LYS A 619 -16.37 -3.40 3.38
CA LYS A 619 -15.75 -2.93 4.62
C LYS A 619 -16.86 -2.58 5.62
N ILE A 620 -16.71 -3.06 6.84
CA ILE A 620 -17.64 -2.84 7.95
C ILE A 620 -16.89 -2.35 9.18
N LYS A 621 -17.64 -1.89 10.18
CA LYS A 621 -17.16 -1.61 11.53
C LYS A 621 -17.90 -2.49 12.53
N PHE A 622 -17.20 -3.12 13.48
CA PHE A 622 -17.85 -3.97 14.51
C PHE A 622 -17.41 -3.61 15.92
N CYS A 623 -18.34 -3.77 16.87
CA CYS A 623 -18.07 -3.66 18.30
C CYS A 623 -18.50 -4.92 19.04
N TYR A 624 -17.82 -5.18 20.16
CA TYR A 624 -18.30 -6.09 21.21
C TYR A 624 -19.45 -5.45 21.97
N LEU A 625 -20.43 -6.27 22.39
CA LEU A 625 -21.59 -5.84 23.11
C LEU A 625 -21.72 -6.57 24.46
N LYS A 626 -22.18 -5.84 25.49
CA LYS A 626 -22.60 -6.41 26.76
C LYS A 626 -23.86 -7.25 26.61
N MET A 627 -24.00 -8.28 27.44
CA MET A 627 -25.19 -9.15 27.47
C MET A 627 -25.92 -9.00 28.81
N PRO A 628 -27.26 -9.10 28.82
CA PRO A 628 -28.19 -9.23 27.69
C PRO A 628 -28.41 -7.89 26.96
N ASN A 629 -28.75 -7.95 25.66
CA ASN A 629 -29.02 -6.79 24.83
C ASN A 629 -30.11 -7.05 23.78
N PRO A 630 -30.65 -6.03 23.09
CA PRO A 630 -31.78 -6.16 22.15
C PRO A 630 -31.54 -7.09 20.96
N VAL A 631 -30.29 -7.27 20.50
CA VAL A 631 -29.96 -8.17 19.38
C VAL A 631 -29.57 -9.57 19.83
N LYS A 632 -29.52 -9.83 21.15
CA LYS A 632 -29.21 -11.13 21.78
C LYS A 632 -27.88 -11.74 21.36
N GLU A 633 -26.92 -10.88 20.98
CA GLU A 633 -25.58 -11.28 20.53
C GLU A 633 -24.51 -10.37 21.11
N ASN A 634 -23.32 -10.92 21.37
CA ASN A 634 -22.21 -10.17 21.98
C ASN A 634 -21.35 -9.41 20.97
N VAL A 635 -21.79 -9.26 19.73
CA VAL A 635 -21.15 -8.52 18.64
C VAL A 635 -22.19 -8.00 17.66
N LEU A 636 -21.94 -6.80 17.14
CA LEU A 636 -22.69 -6.26 16.00
C LEU A 636 -21.71 -5.59 15.05
N SER A 637 -21.91 -5.80 13.74
CA SER A 637 -21.24 -5.08 12.68
C SER A 637 -22.21 -4.13 11.99
N VAL A 638 -21.71 -3.02 11.48
CA VAL A 638 -22.48 -2.05 10.69
C VAL A 638 -21.71 -1.67 9.43
N PRO A 639 -22.38 -1.31 8.31
CA PRO A 639 -21.67 -0.82 7.12
C PRO A 639 -20.96 0.50 7.35
N ASN A 640 -21.61 1.45 8.04
CA ASN A 640 -21.09 2.80 8.32
C ASN A 640 -21.49 3.29 9.71
N TYR A 641 -22.79 3.47 9.93
CA TYR A 641 -23.38 4.06 11.14
C TYR A 641 -24.26 3.06 11.83
N LEU A 642 -24.30 3.13 13.16
CA LEU A 642 -25.17 2.32 13.97
C LEU A 642 -26.62 2.81 13.80
N PRO A 643 -27.56 1.98 13.26
CA PRO A 643 -28.97 2.36 13.22
C PRO A 643 -29.54 2.59 14.61
N PRO A 644 -30.08 3.79 14.93
CA PRO A 644 -30.64 4.09 16.25
C PRO A 644 -31.76 3.13 16.63
N GLU A 645 -32.51 2.65 15.64
CA GLU A 645 -33.64 1.72 15.83
C GLU A 645 -33.21 0.36 16.41
N LEU A 646 -31.93 0.01 16.33
CA LEU A 646 -31.41 -1.21 16.96
C LEU A 646 -31.34 -1.10 18.48
N GLY A 647 -31.23 0.13 19.05
CA GLY A 647 -31.18 0.36 20.49
C GLY A 647 -29.95 -0.23 21.17
N ILE A 648 -28.78 -0.15 20.52
CA ILE A 648 -27.55 -0.85 20.97
C ILE A 648 -26.56 0.10 21.64
N SER A 649 -26.69 1.41 21.49
CA SER A 649 -25.68 2.38 21.96
C SER A 649 -25.25 2.18 23.42
N ASP A 650 -26.18 1.86 24.30
CA ASP A 650 -25.92 1.67 25.74
C ASP A 650 -25.31 0.29 26.08
N TYR A 651 -25.26 -0.60 25.10
CA TYR A 651 -24.76 -1.98 25.29
C TYR A 651 -23.36 -2.17 24.74
N ILE A 652 -22.67 -1.13 24.29
CA ILE A 652 -21.26 -1.25 23.85
C ILE A 652 -20.41 -1.69 25.03
N ASP A 653 -19.63 -2.76 24.83
CA ASP A 653 -18.67 -3.25 25.81
C ASP A 653 -17.35 -2.51 25.66
N TYR A 654 -17.31 -1.27 26.18
CA TYR A 654 -16.16 -0.39 26.10
C TYR A 654 -14.90 -0.99 26.73
N ASP A 655 -15.03 -1.74 27.82
CA ASP A 655 -13.88 -2.36 28.51
C ASP A 655 -13.23 -3.38 27.58
N LYS A 656 -14.02 -4.32 27.08
CA LYS A 656 -13.54 -5.32 26.14
C LYS A 656 -13.04 -4.72 24.82
N GLN A 657 -13.70 -3.66 24.37
CA GLN A 657 -13.31 -2.95 23.15
C GLN A 657 -11.97 -2.25 23.35
N PHE A 658 -11.76 -1.61 24.50
CA PHE A 658 -10.50 -0.94 24.88
C PHE A 658 -9.36 -1.95 25.01
N ASP A 659 -9.58 -3.05 25.70
CA ASP A 659 -8.59 -4.11 25.85
C ASP A 659 -8.11 -4.60 24.47
N LYS A 660 -9.05 -4.93 23.58
CA LYS A 660 -8.73 -5.49 22.24
C LYS A 660 -8.15 -4.45 21.27
N ALA A 661 -8.58 -3.20 21.35
CA ALA A 661 -8.18 -2.17 20.39
C ALA A 661 -6.91 -1.42 20.80
N PHE A 662 -6.63 -1.33 22.08
CA PHE A 662 -5.52 -0.52 22.62
C PHE A 662 -4.59 -1.30 23.53
N LEU A 663 -5.08 -1.90 24.63
CA LEU A 663 -4.21 -2.53 25.63
C LEU A 663 -3.45 -3.75 25.11
N GLU A 664 -4.12 -4.71 24.46
CA GLU A 664 -3.44 -5.89 23.92
C GLU A 664 -2.36 -5.53 22.88
N PRO A 665 -2.62 -4.62 21.90
CA PRO A 665 -1.57 -4.12 21.02
C PRO A 665 -0.39 -3.46 21.74
N MET A 666 -0.67 -2.64 22.76
CA MET A 666 0.37 -1.97 23.55
C MET A 666 1.16 -2.97 24.38
N LYS A 667 0.51 -3.94 24.99
CA LYS A 667 1.16 -4.97 25.82
C LYS A 667 2.26 -5.70 25.05
N VAL A 668 2.01 -6.08 23.79
CA VAL A 668 3.02 -6.74 22.93
C VAL A 668 4.30 -5.91 22.79
N ILE A 669 4.20 -4.59 22.83
CA ILE A 669 5.33 -3.67 22.71
C ILE A 669 5.98 -3.48 24.09
N LEU A 670 5.17 -3.26 25.12
CA LEU A 670 5.62 -2.97 26.46
C LEU A 670 6.33 -4.16 27.12
N ASP A 671 5.85 -5.39 26.87
CA ASP A 671 6.51 -6.62 27.33
C ASP A 671 7.97 -6.72 26.85
N THR A 672 8.30 -6.15 25.67
CA THR A 672 9.69 -6.16 25.15
C THR A 672 10.63 -5.19 25.86
N ILE A 673 10.10 -4.26 26.63
CA ILE A 673 10.84 -3.24 27.37
C ILE A 673 10.57 -3.29 28.89
N GLU A 674 9.86 -4.34 29.34
CA GLU A 674 9.51 -4.58 30.73
C GLU A 674 8.70 -3.43 31.38
N TRP A 675 7.78 -2.81 30.59
CA TRP A 675 6.86 -1.78 31.09
C TRP A 675 5.43 -2.32 31.17
N GLU A 676 4.64 -1.75 32.10
CA GLU A 676 3.23 -2.04 32.30
C GLU A 676 2.36 -0.85 31.85
N ALA A 677 1.28 -1.13 31.10
CA ALA A 677 0.36 -0.10 30.64
C ALA A 677 -0.49 0.53 31.75
N GLU A 678 -0.74 -0.21 32.81
CA GLU A 678 -1.58 0.19 33.93
C GLU A 678 -0.83 -0.10 35.26
N ARG A 679 -1.07 0.74 36.25
CA ARG A 679 -0.48 0.50 37.59
C ARG A 679 -1.08 -0.75 38.17
N THR A 680 -0.29 -1.78 38.40
CA THR A 680 -0.67 -2.90 39.26
C THR A 680 -0.70 -2.41 40.68
N ALA A 681 -1.80 -2.62 41.40
CA ALA A 681 -1.86 -2.38 42.85
C ALA A 681 -0.87 -3.36 43.53
N SER A 682 0.33 -2.91 43.82
CA SER A 682 1.26 -3.69 44.63
C SER A 682 0.78 -3.69 46.09
N LEU A 683 0.96 -4.81 46.77
CA LEU A 683 0.67 -4.91 48.19
C LEU A 683 1.41 -3.82 49.03
N GLU A 684 2.52 -3.29 48.53
CA GLU A 684 3.27 -2.18 49.11
C GLU A 684 2.47 -0.85 49.11
N SER A 685 1.57 -0.62 48.15
CA SER A 685 0.70 0.56 48.14
C SER A 685 -0.43 0.51 49.18
N PHE A 686 -0.64 -0.62 49.83
CA PHE A 686 -1.59 -0.80 50.94
C PHE A 686 -0.96 -0.57 52.32
N PHE A 687 0.37 -0.53 52.43
CA PHE A 687 1.11 -0.41 53.69
C PHE A 687 1.96 0.86 53.76
N GLY A 688 1.89 1.77 52.78
CA GLY A 688 2.57 3.07 52.76
C GLY A 688 1.70 4.23 53.16
#